data_17ca30489ba7846653ba3a0dbf05306b
#
_entry.id   17ca30489ba7846653ba3a0dbf05306b
#
_cell.length_a   1.000
_cell.length_b   1.000
_cell.length_c   1.000
_cell.angle_alpha   90.00
_cell.angle_beta   90.00
_cell.angle_gamma   90.00
#
_symmetry.space_group_name_H-M   'P 1'
#
loop_
_entity.id
_entity.type
_entity.pdbx_description
1 polymer ?
#
loop_
_entity_poly.entity_id
_entity_poly.type
_entity_poly.pdbx_seq_one_letter_code
_entity_poly.pdbx_strand_id
1 'polypeptide(L)'
;LKRVSDPQVSLDGRYVAYVVRETDIEANKGRTDLWLLDLTQKNAQPQRLTTDPANDSSPRWAPDSRTIYFLSARGGSQQVWRIRADGGEATRVTSYPLDVGSLKVSPRGDELALSIEVFPDCSTLRCTKDKLDASGKNKATGRLYDKLFIRHWDSWSNGTRSHLFSAHIAVDGTAGTPTDLSKSLDADVPSKPFGDDGDYTFSPDGASLVFSARIAGKTEPWSTNFDLFQVLVDGSAAPNNLTANNPAWDGQPLFLKNGDLAWLAMDHPGFESDRFHIMLKDGRTGAVRALTQSWDRSVAQLGTLPDGKTLLATTADVGQTSLYAVDVKTGKPRKIVGTGEVSGYSAGKDQIVYSFATFAAPDDLYVTPVGGGTPRRLTNVNETLLANRKMSEYEQFNFKGWNDETVYGYVMKPYGFEPGKRFPIAFLVHGGPQGSFGNAWSYRWNAEAFAAAGYGVVMIDFHGSTGYGQAFTDSISRDWGGKPLVDLQKGLDAAVAKYDWLDGSNACALGASYGGFMMNWIEGNWPNRFKCIVQHDGVFDARMMYYATEELWFEEWENGGTQYEHPENYEKFNPVDQVAKWQTPMLVIHGEQDFRIPYPQGIGAFTALQRRGVESKLLVFPDENHWVLKPANSVLWYHTVLGWLDAHLKK
;
A
#
# COMPACT_ATOMS: atom_id res chain seq x y z
N LEU A 1 -17.12 -6.94 -6.52
CA LEU A 1 -17.42 -5.61 -5.96
C LEU A 1 -16.64 -4.53 -6.71
N LYS A 2 -17.28 -3.36 -6.86
CA LYS A 2 -16.65 -2.14 -7.37
C LYS A 2 -15.74 -1.53 -6.27
N ARG A 3 -14.65 -0.87 -6.71
CA ARG A 3 -13.71 -0.21 -5.80
C ARG A 3 -13.65 1.27 -6.16
N VAL A 4 -13.87 2.12 -5.16
CA VAL A 4 -13.76 3.58 -5.28
C VAL A 4 -12.38 4.01 -4.78
N SER A 5 -11.72 4.92 -5.51
CA SER A 5 -10.40 5.43 -5.13
C SER A 5 -10.12 6.82 -5.72
N ASP A 6 -9.03 7.44 -5.29
CA ASP A 6 -8.45 8.69 -5.81
C ASP A 6 -9.48 9.83 -5.94
N PRO A 7 -10.18 10.21 -4.84
CA PRO A 7 -11.08 11.36 -4.87
C PRO A 7 -10.30 12.66 -5.04
N GLN A 8 -10.74 13.51 -5.99
CA GLN A 8 -10.13 14.80 -6.29
C GLN A 8 -11.20 15.88 -6.31
N VAL A 9 -11.20 16.77 -5.32
CA VAL A 9 -12.13 17.90 -5.25
C VAL A 9 -11.62 19.01 -6.16
N SER A 10 -12.51 19.61 -6.99
CA SER A 10 -12.16 20.77 -7.82
C SER A 10 -11.79 21.98 -6.95
N LEU A 11 -10.95 22.90 -7.47
CA LEU A 11 -10.44 24.04 -6.71
C LEU A 11 -11.56 25.00 -6.25
N ASP A 12 -12.68 25.07 -7.00
CA ASP A 12 -13.87 25.81 -6.62
C ASP A 12 -14.76 25.09 -5.58
N GLY A 13 -14.41 23.82 -5.23
CA GLY A 13 -15.12 23.00 -4.26
C GLY A 13 -16.43 22.42 -4.76
N ARG A 14 -16.77 22.60 -6.06
CA ARG A 14 -18.06 22.20 -6.61
C ARG A 14 -18.14 20.72 -6.92
N TYR A 15 -17.08 20.14 -7.48
CA TYR A 15 -17.08 18.77 -7.96
C TYR A 15 -16.07 17.89 -7.20
N VAL A 16 -16.34 16.59 -7.16
CA VAL A 16 -15.33 15.58 -6.91
C VAL A 16 -15.25 14.64 -8.11
N ALA A 17 -14.05 14.52 -8.69
CA ALA A 17 -13.70 13.47 -9.63
C ALA A 17 -13.08 12.30 -8.88
N TYR A 18 -13.35 11.07 -9.28
CA TYR A 18 -12.83 9.87 -8.63
C TYR A 18 -12.79 8.68 -9.58
N VAL A 19 -12.08 7.65 -9.20
CA VAL A 19 -11.94 6.42 -9.99
C VAL A 19 -12.88 5.34 -9.43
N VAL A 20 -13.57 4.62 -10.32
CA VAL A 20 -14.26 3.38 -9.98
C VAL A 20 -13.65 2.24 -10.79
N ARG A 21 -13.14 1.22 -10.07
CA ARG A 21 -12.67 -0.03 -10.67
C ARG A 21 -13.76 -1.09 -10.61
N GLU A 22 -14.09 -1.65 -11.75
CA GLU A 22 -14.95 -2.82 -11.90
C GLU A 22 -14.10 -4.05 -12.23
N THR A 23 -14.50 -5.22 -11.74
CA THR A 23 -13.83 -6.47 -12.08
C THR A 23 -14.54 -7.12 -13.24
N ASP A 24 -13.84 -7.28 -14.36
CA ASP A 24 -14.28 -8.05 -15.52
C ASP A 24 -13.73 -9.48 -15.36
N ILE A 25 -14.61 -10.39 -14.96
CA ILE A 25 -14.23 -11.80 -14.69
C ILE A 25 -13.91 -12.52 -16.00
N GLU A 26 -14.64 -12.24 -17.09
CA GLU A 26 -14.41 -12.87 -18.38
C GLU A 26 -13.06 -12.46 -18.97
N ALA A 27 -12.74 -11.17 -18.92
CA ALA A 27 -11.45 -10.65 -19.35
C ALA A 27 -10.32 -10.89 -18.32
N ASN A 28 -10.63 -11.43 -17.15
CA ASN A 28 -9.71 -11.69 -16.04
C ASN A 28 -8.90 -10.46 -15.62
N LYS A 29 -9.52 -9.29 -15.58
CA LYS A 29 -8.86 -8.02 -15.26
C LYS A 29 -9.78 -6.99 -14.58
N GLY A 30 -9.17 -5.94 -14.01
CA GLY A 30 -9.88 -4.75 -13.59
C GLY A 30 -10.03 -3.75 -14.72
N ARG A 31 -11.14 -3.03 -14.75
CA ARG A 31 -11.40 -1.87 -15.61
C ARG A 31 -11.65 -0.67 -14.73
N THR A 32 -11.01 0.45 -15.04
CA THR A 32 -11.15 1.70 -14.30
C THR A 32 -11.69 2.80 -15.19
N ASP A 33 -12.63 3.57 -14.64
CA ASP A 33 -13.21 4.75 -15.27
C ASP A 33 -13.27 5.92 -14.31
N LEU A 34 -13.32 7.12 -14.88
CA LEU A 34 -13.52 8.35 -14.14
C LEU A 34 -14.99 8.62 -13.93
N TRP A 35 -15.32 9.02 -12.73
CA TRP A 35 -16.66 9.43 -12.30
C TRP A 35 -16.62 10.82 -11.69
N LEU A 36 -17.76 11.51 -11.73
CA LEU A 36 -17.92 12.88 -11.23
C LEU A 36 -19.17 12.96 -10.35
N LEU A 37 -19.09 13.78 -9.30
CA LEU A 37 -20.23 14.13 -8.46
C LEU A 37 -20.25 15.64 -8.19
N ASP A 38 -21.42 16.28 -8.32
CA ASP A 38 -21.64 17.70 -7.98
C ASP A 38 -21.91 17.81 -6.46
N LEU A 39 -20.97 18.32 -5.71
CA LEU A 39 -21.02 18.46 -4.24
C LEU A 39 -22.00 19.55 -3.77
N THR A 40 -22.42 20.45 -4.66
CA THR A 40 -23.40 21.54 -4.35
C THR A 40 -24.82 21.03 -4.28
N GLN A 41 -25.10 19.86 -4.86
CA GLN A 41 -26.42 19.24 -4.89
C GLN A 41 -26.51 18.15 -3.81
N LYS A 42 -27.46 18.28 -2.88
CA LYS A 42 -27.61 17.35 -1.74
C LYS A 42 -27.81 15.88 -2.17
N ASN A 43 -28.49 15.65 -3.29
CA ASN A 43 -28.86 14.33 -3.82
C ASN A 43 -28.29 14.13 -5.24
N ALA A 44 -27.10 14.69 -5.53
CA ALA A 44 -26.44 14.49 -6.82
C ALA A 44 -26.25 12.99 -7.10
N GLN A 45 -26.51 12.60 -8.34
CA GLN A 45 -26.20 11.25 -8.78
C GLN A 45 -24.79 11.23 -9.39
N PRO A 46 -23.98 10.20 -9.09
CA PRO A 46 -22.70 10.02 -9.74
C PRO A 46 -22.83 9.91 -11.26
N GLN A 47 -22.02 10.65 -11.98
CA GLN A 47 -21.94 10.63 -13.44
C GLN A 47 -20.66 9.94 -13.87
N ARG A 48 -20.74 8.89 -14.69
CA ARG A 48 -19.58 8.29 -15.34
C ARG A 48 -19.10 9.22 -16.45
N LEU A 49 -17.85 9.67 -16.37
CA LEU A 49 -17.26 10.59 -17.34
C LEU A 49 -16.59 9.87 -18.50
N THR A 50 -15.98 8.71 -18.25
CA THR A 50 -15.26 7.96 -19.27
C THR A 50 -15.82 6.56 -19.41
N THR A 51 -15.76 6.00 -20.63
CA THR A 51 -16.38 4.71 -20.98
C THR A 51 -15.53 3.88 -21.94
N ASP A 52 -14.28 4.30 -22.20
CA ASP A 52 -13.36 3.55 -23.06
C ASP A 52 -13.02 2.18 -22.43
N PRO A 53 -12.84 1.12 -23.22
CA PRO A 53 -12.41 -0.19 -22.70
C PRO A 53 -11.02 -0.19 -22.04
N ALA A 54 -10.15 0.80 -22.32
CA ALA A 54 -8.91 0.99 -21.63
C ALA A 54 -9.14 1.54 -20.22
N ASN A 55 -8.16 1.32 -19.33
CA ASN A 55 -8.19 1.89 -17.99
C ASN A 55 -7.96 3.40 -18.05
N ASP A 56 -8.81 4.14 -17.33
CA ASP A 56 -8.69 5.56 -17.07
C ASP A 56 -8.45 5.77 -15.57
N SER A 57 -7.41 6.51 -15.21
CA SER A 57 -6.96 6.66 -13.83
C SER A 57 -6.31 8.02 -13.57
N SER A 58 -5.99 8.28 -12.30
CA SER A 58 -5.24 9.46 -11.87
C SER A 58 -5.87 10.80 -12.33
N PRO A 59 -7.16 11.07 -12.02
CA PRO A 59 -7.78 12.34 -12.36
C PRO A 59 -7.08 13.49 -11.63
N ARG A 60 -6.72 14.56 -12.36
CA ARG A 60 -6.10 15.77 -11.79
C ARG A 60 -6.76 17.00 -12.39
N TRP A 61 -7.29 17.87 -11.55
CA TRP A 61 -7.96 19.08 -11.97
C TRP A 61 -6.98 20.11 -12.54
N ALA A 62 -7.37 20.74 -13.63
CA ALA A 62 -6.78 22.01 -14.00
C ALA A 62 -7.24 23.13 -13.04
N PRO A 63 -6.48 24.24 -12.94
CA PRO A 63 -6.85 25.38 -12.10
C PRO A 63 -8.20 26.03 -12.47
N ASP A 64 -8.73 25.78 -13.67
CA ASP A 64 -10.02 26.27 -14.14
C ASP A 64 -11.24 25.59 -13.50
N SER A 65 -11.03 24.51 -12.69
CA SER A 65 -12.07 23.68 -12.07
C SER A 65 -13.08 23.09 -13.08
N ARG A 66 -12.70 22.99 -14.35
CA ARG A 66 -13.55 22.50 -15.45
C ARG A 66 -12.91 21.40 -16.26
N THR A 67 -11.58 21.41 -16.33
CA THR A 67 -10.79 20.44 -17.09
C THR A 67 -10.16 19.43 -16.14
N ILE A 68 -10.28 18.14 -16.46
CA ILE A 68 -9.67 17.02 -15.72
C ILE A 68 -8.66 16.36 -16.65
N TYR A 69 -7.40 16.35 -16.24
CA TYR A 69 -6.36 15.53 -16.86
C TYR A 69 -6.35 14.15 -16.23
N PHE A 70 -6.01 13.12 -17.00
CA PHE A 70 -5.99 11.74 -16.53
C PHE A 70 -5.09 10.87 -17.39
N LEU A 71 -4.74 9.70 -16.88
CA LEU A 71 -3.96 8.70 -17.60
C LEU A 71 -4.89 7.70 -18.29
N SER A 72 -4.59 7.38 -19.55
CA SER A 72 -5.33 6.38 -20.32
C SER A 72 -4.45 5.71 -21.38
N ALA A 73 -4.64 4.39 -21.55
CA ALA A 73 -4.01 3.59 -22.59
C ALA A 73 -4.86 3.44 -23.86
N ARG A 74 -5.94 4.21 -24.03
CA ARG A 74 -6.90 4.13 -25.17
C ARG A 74 -6.27 4.36 -26.54
N GLY A 75 -5.06 4.87 -26.62
CA GLY A 75 -4.30 5.02 -27.87
C GLY A 75 -3.22 3.95 -28.09
N GLY A 76 -3.23 2.85 -27.32
CA GLY A 76 -2.26 1.76 -27.39
C GLY A 76 -1.05 1.90 -26.47
N SER A 77 -0.80 3.11 -25.93
CA SER A 77 0.19 3.39 -24.86
C SER A 77 -0.43 4.33 -23.83
N GLN A 78 0.03 4.24 -22.59
CA GLN A 78 -0.48 5.11 -21.52
C GLN A 78 0.02 6.53 -21.72
N GLN A 79 -0.92 7.44 -21.90
CA GLN A 79 -0.66 8.87 -22.16
C GLN A 79 -1.57 9.72 -21.29
N VAL A 80 -1.27 11.03 -21.21
CA VAL A 80 -2.17 12.01 -20.60
C VAL A 80 -3.27 12.36 -21.58
N TRP A 81 -4.49 12.32 -21.09
CA TRP A 81 -5.72 12.76 -21.74
C TRP A 81 -6.40 13.83 -20.90
N ARG A 82 -7.31 14.56 -21.47
CA ARG A 82 -8.15 15.53 -20.74
C ARG A 82 -9.61 15.39 -21.15
N ILE A 83 -10.50 15.69 -20.21
CA ILE A 83 -11.95 15.74 -20.41
C ILE A 83 -12.52 16.91 -19.61
N ARG A 84 -13.64 17.44 -20.04
CA ARG A 84 -14.33 18.50 -19.30
C ARG A 84 -15.29 17.91 -18.25
N ALA A 85 -15.48 18.63 -17.14
CA ALA A 85 -16.44 18.24 -16.10
C ALA A 85 -17.89 18.25 -16.59
N ASP A 86 -18.22 19.03 -17.62
CA ASP A 86 -19.54 19.05 -18.24
C ASP A 86 -19.72 17.93 -19.30
N GLY A 87 -18.73 17.05 -19.45
CA GLY A 87 -18.76 15.91 -20.36
C GLY A 87 -18.16 16.23 -21.73
N GLY A 88 -18.43 15.38 -22.69
CA GLY A 88 -17.87 15.42 -24.03
C GLY A 88 -16.82 14.34 -24.27
N GLU A 89 -16.12 14.43 -25.40
CA GLU A 89 -15.07 13.46 -25.74
C GLU A 89 -13.74 13.82 -25.08
N ALA A 90 -13.04 12.79 -24.58
CA ALA A 90 -11.68 12.95 -24.09
C ALA A 90 -10.71 13.26 -25.24
N THR A 91 -9.82 14.22 -25.03
CA THR A 91 -8.81 14.61 -26.01
C THR A 91 -7.41 14.27 -25.52
N ARG A 92 -6.56 13.77 -26.42
CA ARG A 92 -5.18 13.39 -26.12
C ARG A 92 -4.32 14.63 -25.88
N VAL A 93 -3.53 14.61 -24.82
CA VAL A 93 -2.62 15.69 -24.42
C VAL A 93 -1.18 15.35 -24.79
N THR A 94 -0.71 14.13 -24.47
CA THR A 94 0.65 13.67 -24.79
C THR A 94 0.64 12.62 -25.90
N SER A 95 1.71 12.59 -26.70
CA SER A 95 1.92 11.60 -27.77
C SER A 95 3.37 11.13 -27.77
N TYR A 96 3.83 10.70 -26.60
CA TYR A 96 5.22 10.26 -26.42
C TYR A 96 5.42 8.82 -26.87
N PRO A 97 6.65 8.42 -27.28
CA PRO A 97 6.94 7.04 -27.70
C PRO A 97 7.00 6.03 -26.53
N LEU A 98 6.91 6.51 -25.29
CA LEU A 98 6.94 5.75 -24.04
C LEU A 98 5.69 6.06 -23.22
N ASP A 99 5.36 5.15 -22.32
CA ASP A 99 4.24 5.32 -21.39
C ASP A 99 4.52 6.41 -20.35
N VAL A 100 3.47 7.14 -19.99
CA VAL A 100 3.47 8.09 -18.87
C VAL A 100 3.00 7.33 -17.62
N GLY A 101 3.81 7.31 -16.56
CA GLY A 101 3.52 6.56 -15.33
C GLY A 101 2.66 7.32 -14.33
N SER A 102 2.91 8.61 -14.12
CA SER A 102 2.18 9.47 -13.19
C SER A 102 2.05 10.90 -13.74
N LEU A 103 1.15 11.70 -13.16
CA LEU A 103 0.98 13.10 -13.58
C LEU A 103 0.58 14.03 -12.44
N LYS A 104 1.05 15.28 -12.50
CA LYS A 104 0.50 16.45 -11.78
C LYS A 104 0.35 17.62 -12.73
N VAL A 105 -0.62 18.49 -12.44
CA VAL A 105 -0.84 19.75 -13.17
C VAL A 105 -0.29 20.90 -12.34
N SER A 106 0.43 21.84 -12.97
CA SER A 106 0.96 23.02 -12.30
C SER A 106 -0.15 23.91 -11.74
N PRO A 107 0.11 24.68 -10.67
CA PRO A 107 -0.87 25.65 -10.15
C PRO A 107 -1.30 26.71 -11.17
N ARG A 108 -0.49 26.97 -12.20
CA ARG A 108 -0.81 27.88 -13.31
C ARG A 108 -1.60 27.21 -14.43
N GLY A 109 -1.60 25.86 -14.50
CA GLY A 109 -2.27 25.08 -15.55
C GLY A 109 -1.53 25.06 -16.89
N ASP A 110 -0.30 25.51 -16.94
CA ASP A 110 0.53 25.64 -18.14
C ASP A 110 1.62 24.55 -18.25
N GLU A 111 1.82 23.76 -17.18
CA GLU A 111 2.82 22.68 -17.13
C GLU A 111 2.24 21.39 -16.55
N LEU A 112 2.74 20.27 -17.04
CA LEU A 112 2.56 18.95 -16.44
C LEU A 112 3.88 18.48 -15.83
N ALA A 113 3.83 17.85 -14.66
CA ALA A 113 4.90 17.00 -14.16
C ALA A 113 4.51 15.54 -14.40
N LEU A 114 5.43 14.78 -15.01
CA LEU A 114 5.18 13.44 -15.53
C LEU A 114 6.30 12.49 -15.11
N SER A 115 6.00 11.22 -14.84
CA SER A 115 7.03 10.19 -14.76
C SER A 115 7.07 9.38 -16.04
N ILE A 116 8.28 9.07 -16.52
CA ILE A 116 8.51 8.25 -17.71
C ILE A 116 9.74 7.36 -17.46
N GLU A 117 9.62 6.07 -17.80
CA GLU A 117 10.74 5.12 -17.73
C GLU A 117 11.73 5.36 -18.86
N VAL A 118 12.99 5.64 -18.52
CA VAL A 118 14.05 5.91 -19.52
C VAL A 118 15.35 5.22 -19.15
N PHE A 119 16.20 4.97 -20.14
CA PHE A 119 17.60 4.63 -19.87
C PHE A 119 18.36 5.92 -19.49
N PRO A 120 19.09 5.94 -18.36
CA PRO A 120 19.79 7.15 -17.90
C PRO A 120 20.83 7.72 -18.91
N ASP A 121 21.37 6.88 -19.78
CA ASP A 121 22.30 7.28 -20.83
C ASP A 121 21.64 7.77 -22.12
N CYS A 122 20.30 7.74 -22.20
CA CYS A 122 19.53 8.28 -23.31
C CYS A 122 19.20 9.75 -23.11
N SER A 123 19.48 10.61 -24.09
CA SER A 123 19.15 12.03 -24.06
C SER A 123 17.75 12.34 -24.58
N THR A 124 17.03 11.37 -25.14
CA THR A 124 15.68 11.54 -25.70
C THR A 124 14.83 10.30 -25.43
N LEU A 125 13.51 10.47 -25.36
CA LEU A 125 12.57 9.36 -25.24
C LEU A 125 12.68 8.37 -26.40
N ARG A 126 12.99 8.86 -27.61
CA ARG A 126 13.17 8.03 -28.80
C ARG A 126 14.36 7.07 -28.63
N CYS A 127 15.47 7.55 -28.09
CA CYS A 127 16.64 6.69 -27.79
C CYS A 127 16.26 5.51 -26.89
N THR A 128 15.50 5.78 -25.81
CA THR A 128 15.02 4.70 -24.92
C THR A 128 14.11 3.72 -25.67
N LYS A 129 13.17 4.23 -26.45
CA LYS A 129 12.27 3.39 -27.27
C LYS A 129 13.05 2.49 -28.22
N ASP A 130 14.02 3.03 -28.94
CA ASP A 130 14.83 2.27 -29.90
C ASP A 130 15.65 1.18 -29.21
N LYS A 131 16.21 1.46 -28.02
CA LYS A 131 16.91 0.44 -27.20
C LYS A 131 15.96 -0.67 -26.73
N LEU A 132 14.78 -0.33 -26.23
CA LEU A 132 13.77 -1.32 -25.82
C LEU A 132 13.33 -2.18 -26.99
N ASP A 133 13.08 -1.59 -28.17
CA ASP A 133 12.71 -2.31 -29.38
C ASP A 133 13.83 -3.23 -29.87
N ALA A 134 15.09 -2.80 -29.78
CA ALA A 134 16.24 -3.61 -30.13
C ALA A 134 16.41 -4.81 -29.18
N SER A 135 16.21 -4.56 -27.87
CA SER A 135 16.23 -5.63 -26.86
C SER A 135 15.14 -6.66 -27.10
N GLY A 136 13.91 -6.22 -27.42
CA GLY A 136 12.78 -7.12 -27.71
C GLY A 136 12.97 -7.97 -29.00
N LYS A 137 13.82 -7.54 -29.91
CA LYS A 137 14.19 -8.29 -31.13
C LYS A 137 15.37 -9.22 -30.94
N ASN A 138 16.10 -9.10 -29.82
CA ASN A 138 17.28 -9.94 -29.58
C ASN A 138 16.85 -11.39 -29.31
N LYS A 139 17.44 -12.33 -30.02
CA LYS A 139 17.19 -13.77 -29.83
C LYS A 139 17.88 -14.34 -28.58
N ALA A 140 18.96 -13.69 -28.12
CA ALA A 140 19.62 -14.05 -26.88
C ALA A 140 18.83 -13.46 -25.70
N THR A 141 18.39 -14.30 -24.77
CA THR A 141 17.54 -13.93 -23.63
C THR A 141 18.31 -13.83 -22.31
N GLY A 142 19.61 -14.16 -22.32
CA GLY A 142 20.46 -14.03 -21.12
C GLY A 142 20.61 -12.59 -20.67
N ARG A 143 20.56 -12.37 -19.36
CA ARG A 143 20.75 -11.06 -18.74
C ARG A 143 22.03 -11.11 -17.88
N LEU A 144 22.88 -10.11 -18.02
CA LEU A 144 24.09 -9.95 -17.23
C LEU A 144 23.91 -8.79 -16.27
N TYR A 145 24.13 -9.05 -15.00
CA TYR A 145 24.09 -8.05 -13.94
C TYR A 145 25.42 -7.98 -13.21
N ASP A 146 25.87 -6.80 -12.86
CA ASP A 146 27.11 -6.52 -12.12
C ASP A 146 26.85 -5.76 -10.80
N LYS A 147 25.58 -5.44 -10.54
CA LYS A 147 25.10 -4.79 -9.29
C LYS A 147 23.65 -5.19 -9.00
N LEU A 148 23.25 -5.03 -7.76
CA LEU A 148 21.84 -5.03 -7.35
C LEU A 148 21.24 -3.63 -7.63
N PHE A 149 19.90 -3.44 -7.88
CA PHE A 149 18.91 -4.52 -7.89
C PHE A 149 18.96 -5.28 -9.22
N ILE A 150 18.95 -6.61 -9.15
CA ILE A 150 18.72 -7.42 -10.35
C ILE A 150 17.23 -7.56 -10.66
N ARG A 151 16.40 -7.42 -9.63
CA ARG A 151 14.93 -7.48 -9.68
C ARG A 151 14.35 -6.69 -8.51
N HIS A 152 13.13 -6.23 -8.64
CA HIS A 152 12.42 -5.51 -7.58
C HIS A 152 10.93 -5.85 -7.64
N TRP A 153 10.35 -6.25 -6.51
CA TRP A 153 8.97 -6.69 -6.32
C TRP A 153 8.59 -7.92 -7.18
N ASP A 154 8.27 -7.72 -8.46
CA ASP A 154 7.86 -8.76 -9.42
C ASP A 154 8.56 -8.64 -10.78
N SER A 155 9.46 -7.70 -10.92
CA SER A 155 10.05 -7.35 -12.20
C SER A 155 11.56 -7.43 -12.18
N TRP A 156 12.14 -8.02 -13.23
CA TRP A 156 13.57 -8.00 -13.45
C TRP A 156 14.02 -6.64 -13.97
N SER A 157 15.12 -6.15 -13.45
CA SER A 157 15.73 -4.91 -13.93
C SER A 157 16.10 -5.02 -15.40
N ASN A 158 15.69 -4.04 -16.20
CA ASN A 158 16.07 -3.90 -17.61
C ASN A 158 17.02 -2.72 -17.85
N GLY A 159 17.43 -2.03 -16.77
CA GLY A 159 18.33 -0.88 -16.79
C GLY A 159 17.66 0.48 -16.95
N THR A 160 16.31 0.56 -17.02
CA THR A 160 15.60 1.84 -16.99
C THR A 160 15.46 2.38 -15.58
N ARG A 161 15.26 3.70 -15.48
CA ARG A 161 14.87 4.43 -14.28
C ARG A 161 13.60 5.21 -14.57
N SER A 162 12.75 5.36 -13.56
CA SER A 162 11.66 6.32 -13.62
C SER A 162 12.22 7.73 -13.43
N HIS A 163 12.10 8.58 -14.44
CA HIS A 163 12.53 9.97 -14.35
C HIS A 163 11.35 10.92 -14.30
N LEU A 164 11.53 12.04 -13.59
CA LEU A 164 10.57 13.14 -13.52
C LEU A 164 10.81 14.09 -14.70
N PHE A 165 9.74 14.37 -15.44
CA PHE A 165 9.72 15.30 -16.57
C PHE A 165 8.76 16.45 -16.34
N SER A 166 9.06 17.62 -16.89
CA SER A 166 8.09 18.69 -17.12
C SER A 166 7.69 18.74 -18.57
N ALA A 167 6.46 19.15 -18.86
CA ALA A 167 5.98 19.36 -20.22
C ALA A 167 5.01 20.54 -20.28
N HIS A 168 5.35 21.54 -21.09
CA HIS A 168 4.50 22.72 -21.31
C HIS A 168 3.22 22.36 -22.07
N ILE A 169 2.09 22.89 -21.61
CA ILE A 169 0.78 22.76 -22.26
C ILE A 169 0.56 23.94 -23.20
N ALA A 170 0.52 23.67 -24.49
CA ALA A 170 0.23 24.69 -25.51
C ALA A 170 -1.23 25.17 -25.45
N VAL A 171 -1.53 26.29 -26.14
CA VAL A 171 -2.88 26.89 -26.17
C VAL A 171 -3.95 25.90 -26.70
N ASP A 172 -3.59 25.02 -27.64
CA ASP A 172 -4.48 23.96 -28.14
C ASP A 172 -4.69 22.81 -27.14
N GLY A 173 -3.94 22.85 -26.04
CA GLY A 173 -3.98 21.85 -24.94
C GLY A 173 -3.19 20.59 -25.20
N THR A 174 -2.31 20.57 -26.19
CA THR A 174 -1.33 19.51 -26.38
C THR A 174 -0.07 19.79 -25.55
N ALA A 175 0.61 18.76 -25.08
CA ALA A 175 1.88 18.89 -24.38
C ALA A 175 3.04 18.90 -25.38
N GLY A 176 4.00 19.77 -25.13
CA GLY A 176 5.25 19.89 -25.89
C GLY A 176 6.23 18.73 -25.63
N THR A 177 7.45 18.89 -26.13
CA THR A 177 8.56 17.97 -25.82
C THR A 177 8.88 18.03 -24.33
N PRO A 178 8.92 16.89 -23.64
CA PRO A 178 9.18 16.89 -22.20
C PRO A 178 10.66 17.16 -21.89
N THR A 179 10.90 17.87 -20.79
CA THR A 179 12.23 18.14 -20.24
C THR A 179 12.49 17.20 -19.09
N ASP A 180 13.57 16.44 -19.14
CA ASP A 180 14.00 15.53 -18.06
C ASP A 180 14.62 16.31 -16.91
N LEU A 181 13.93 16.35 -15.78
CA LEU A 181 14.31 17.11 -14.58
C LEU A 181 15.22 16.32 -13.63
N SER A 182 15.24 14.99 -13.75
CA SER A 182 16.06 14.11 -12.90
C SER A 182 17.23 13.44 -13.66
N LYS A 183 17.51 13.86 -14.88
CA LYS A 183 18.54 13.31 -15.77
C LYS A 183 19.92 13.12 -15.13
N SER A 184 20.30 13.96 -14.18
CA SER A 184 21.61 13.90 -13.51
C SER A 184 21.64 12.94 -12.33
N LEU A 185 20.53 12.29 -12.00
CA LEU A 185 20.37 11.44 -10.82
C LEU A 185 20.30 9.97 -11.22
N ASP A 186 21.10 9.11 -10.55
CA ASP A 186 20.92 7.65 -10.62
C ASP A 186 19.89 7.22 -9.58
N ALA A 187 18.62 7.56 -9.83
CA ALA A 187 17.50 7.30 -8.93
C ALA A 187 16.18 7.18 -9.69
N ASP A 188 15.19 6.56 -9.08
CA ASP A 188 13.82 6.52 -9.56
C ASP A 188 12.98 7.65 -8.96
N VAL A 189 12.24 8.40 -9.79
CA VAL A 189 11.27 9.43 -9.39
C VAL A 189 10.01 9.27 -10.25
N PRO A 190 8.88 8.85 -9.65
CA PRO A 190 8.66 8.37 -8.29
C PRO A 190 9.50 7.14 -7.94
N SER A 191 9.61 6.88 -6.63
CA SER A 191 10.36 5.75 -6.10
C SER A 191 9.75 4.40 -6.52
N LYS A 192 10.59 3.37 -6.66
CA LYS A 192 10.12 2.01 -6.90
C LYS A 192 10.09 1.22 -5.59
N PRO A 193 9.17 0.24 -5.42
CA PRO A 193 8.19 -0.25 -6.42
C PRO A 193 6.84 0.48 -6.38
N PHE A 194 6.53 1.28 -5.34
CA PHE A 194 5.18 1.78 -5.06
C PHE A 194 5.05 3.32 -5.07
N GLY A 195 6.08 4.04 -5.47
CA GLY A 195 6.02 5.49 -5.58
C GLY A 195 4.99 5.98 -6.60
N ASP A 196 4.37 7.11 -6.30
CA ASP A 196 3.35 7.73 -7.14
C ASP A 196 3.55 9.25 -7.23
N ASP A 197 2.53 9.98 -7.66
CA ASP A 197 2.60 11.44 -7.74
C ASP A 197 2.67 12.13 -6.34
N GLY A 198 2.55 11.41 -5.24
CA GLY A 198 2.85 11.89 -3.89
C GLY A 198 4.33 12.19 -3.66
N ASP A 199 5.23 11.57 -4.44
CA ASP A 199 6.68 11.75 -4.32
C ASP A 199 7.17 13.09 -4.87
N TYR A 200 6.33 13.91 -5.51
CA TYR A 200 6.72 15.22 -6.04
C TYR A 200 5.60 16.26 -5.98
N THR A 201 5.96 17.55 -5.96
CA THR A 201 5.00 18.64 -5.91
C THR A 201 5.54 19.90 -6.60
N PHE A 202 4.66 20.68 -7.24
CA PHE A 202 4.99 22.01 -7.74
C PHE A 202 5.09 23.03 -6.61
N SER A 203 6.00 24.01 -6.75
CA SER A 203 5.94 25.24 -5.96
C SER A 203 4.66 26.02 -6.25
N PRO A 204 4.16 26.86 -5.31
CA PRO A 204 2.91 27.61 -5.51
C PRO A 204 2.89 28.53 -6.72
N ASP A 205 4.04 29.03 -7.15
CA ASP A 205 4.21 29.83 -8.37
C ASP A 205 4.39 28.99 -9.64
N GLY A 206 4.45 27.65 -9.52
CA GLY A 206 4.66 26.73 -10.63
C GLY A 206 6.02 26.80 -11.29
N ALA A 207 7.01 27.50 -10.70
CA ALA A 207 8.33 27.70 -11.31
C ALA A 207 9.31 26.56 -10.99
N SER A 208 9.06 25.79 -9.94
CA SER A 208 9.91 24.68 -9.53
C SER A 208 9.08 23.47 -9.07
N LEU A 209 9.76 22.31 -9.00
CA LEU A 209 9.26 21.08 -8.40
C LEU A 209 10.16 20.70 -7.22
N VAL A 210 9.55 20.11 -6.20
CA VAL A 210 10.25 19.37 -5.16
C VAL A 210 9.86 17.89 -5.27
N PHE A 211 10.82 17.00 -5.20
CA PHE A 211 10.59 15.55 -5.31
C PHE A 211 11.49 14.76 -4.37
N SER A 212 11.07 13.56 -4.01
CA SER A 212 11.83 12.60 -3.21
C SER A 212 12.60 11.66 -4.12
N ALA A 213 13.87 11.39 -3.80
CA ALA A 213 14.70 10.44 -4.55
C ALA A 213 15.77 9.79 -3.66
N ARG A 214 16.09 8.52 -3.93
CA ARG A 214 17.15 7.77 -3.26
C ARG A 214 18.38 7.69 -4.16
N ILE A 215 19.44 8.42 -3.80
CA ILE A 215 20.71 8.40 -4.52
C ILE A 215 21.73 7.66 -3.66
N ALA A 216 21.75 6.35 -3.76
CA ALA A 216 22.61 5.49 -2.93
C ALA A 216 23.62 4.66 -3.76
N GLY A 217 23.61 4.76 -5.09
CA GLY A 217 24.53 4.03 -5.94
C GLY A 217 24.48 2.52 -5.71
N LYS A 218 25.63 1.90 -5.37
CA LYS A 218 25.69 0.45 -5.12
C LYS A 218 25.01 0.02 -3.82
N THR A 219 24.76 0.94 -2.88
CA THR A 219 24.11 0.63 -1.60
C THR A 219 22.60 0.76 -1.66
N GLU A 220 22.03 1.07 -2.81
CA GLU A 220 20.58 1.26 -3.00
C GLU A 220 19.72 0.11 -2.42
N PRO A 221 20.08 -1.19 -2.58
CA PRO A 221 19.29 -2.30 -2.06
C PRO A 221 19.24 -2.44 -0.52
N TRP A 222 20.11 -1.76 0.20
CA TRP A 222 20.13 -1.74 1.68
C TRP A 222 20.12 -0.31 2.25
N SER A 223 19.66 0.67 1.46
CA SER A 223 19.52 2.06 1.88
C SER A 223 18.06 2.49 1.83
N THR A 224 17.59 3.13 2.91
CA THR A 224 16.30 3.83 2.94
C THR A 224 16.47 5.35 2.90
N ASN A 225 17.65 5.84 2.54
CA ASN A 225 17.95 7.27 2.50
C ASN A 225 17.35 7.93 1.25
N PHE A 226 16.12 8.42 1.38
CA PHE A 226 15.47 9.29 0.41
C PHE A 226 15.64 10.75 0.84
N ASP A 227 16.11 11.59 -0.07
CA ASP A 227 16.22 13.04 0.13
C ASP A 227 15.20 13.79 -0.74
N LEU A 228 14.86 15.01 -0.31
CA LEU A 228 14.10 15.95 -1.12
C LEU A 228 15.04 16.79 -2.00
N PHE A 229 14.70 16.86 -3.28
CA PHE A 229 15.39 17.67 -4.27
C PHE A 229 14.47 18.74 -4.85
N GLN A 230 15.00 19.93 -5.07
CA GLN A 230 14.30 21.01 -5.77
C GLN A 230 14.93 21.26 -7.13
N VAL A 231 14.11 21.42 -8.17
CA VAL A 231 14.54 21.69 -9.54
C VAL A 231 13.62 22.72 -10.21
N LEU A 232 14.16 23.54 -11.11
CA LEU A 232 13.37 24.43 -11.95
C LEU A 232 12.63 23.62 -13.04
N VAL A 233 11.38 24.00 -13.35
CA VAL A 233 10.56 23.27 -14.34
C VAL A 233 11.13 23.29 -15.75
N ASP A 234 11.98 24.28 -16.08
CA ASP A 234 12.67 24.38 -17.38
C ASP A 234 13.94 23.53 -17.46
N GLY A 235 14.35 22.86 -16.35
CA GLY A 235 15.57 22.04 -16.29
C GLY A 235 16.87 22.83 -16.46
N SER A 236 16.85 24.16 -16.32
CA SER A 236 18.03 25.03 -16.52
C SER A 236 19.12 24.87 -15.47
N ALA A 237 18.81 24.23 -14.34
CA ALA A 237 19.76 23.94 -13.28
C ALA A 237 19.59 22.48 -12.79
N ALA A 238 20.67 21.89 -12.28
CA ALA A 238 20.63 20.58 -11.64
C ALA A 238 19.77 20.62 -10.35
N PRO A 239 19.13 19.50 -9.98
CA PRO A 239 18.39 19.39 -8.72
C PRO A 239 19.26 19.71 -7.50
N ASN A 240 18.75 20.51 -6.57
CA ASN A 240 19.39 20.88 -5.32
C ASN A 240 18.81 20.05 -4.16
N ASN A 241 19.67 19.33 -3.42
CA ASN A 241 19.27 18.54 -2.26
C ASN A 241 18.90 19.45 -1.09
N LEU A 242 17.68 19.31 -0.58
CA LEU A 242 17.14 20.12 0.52
C LEU A 242 17.31 19.47 1.90
N THR A 243 17.52 18.16 1.96
CA THR A 243 17.47 17.36 3.21
C THR A 243 18.71 16.48 3.43
N ALA A 244 19.83 16.79 2.77
CA ALA A 244 21.09 16.02 2.84
C ALA A 244 21.62 15.73 4.26
N ASN A 245 21.12 16.41 5.28
CA ASN A 245 21.51 16.20 6.68
C ASN A 245 20.73 15.07 7.38
N ASN A 246 19.64 14.57 6.79
CA ASN A 246 18.90 13.44 7.31
C ASN A 246 19.31 12.17 6.56
N PRO A 247 19.97 11.18 7.21
CA PRO A 247 20.36 9.93 6.56
C PRO A 247 19.22 8.91 6.48
N ALA A 248 18.01 9.26 6.95
CA ALA A 248 16.80 8.45 6.88
C ALA A 248 15.88 8.91 5.73
N TRP A 249 14.63 8.52 5.74
CA TRP A 249 13.70 8.77 4.64
C TRP A 249 13.03 10.14 4.78
N ASP A 250 13.13 10.98 3.74
CA ASP A 250 12.34 12.19 3.53
C ASP A 250 11.44 12.01 2.28
N GLY A 251 10.13 12.20 2.42
CA GLY A 251 9.18 11.96 1.33
C GLY A 251 7.90 12.79 1.42
N GLN A 252 7.02 12.61 0.46
CA GLN A 252 5.72 13.29 0.35
C GLN A 252 5.82 14.82 0.53
N PRO A 253 6.63 15.52 -0.28
CA PRO A 253 6.74 16.97 -0.19
C PRO A 253 5.41 17.66 -0.55
N LEU A 254 5.05 18.70 0.18
CA LEU A 254 3.81 19.43 0.01
C LEU A 254 4.03 20.92 0.30
N PHE A 255 3.71 21.81 -0.65
CA PHE A 255 3.70 23.24 -0.38
C PHE A 255 2.38 23.70 0.22
N LEU A 256 2.48 24.53 1.24
CA LEU A 256 1.36 25.32 1.73
C LEU A 256 1.20 26.58 0.85
N LYS A 257 0.02 27.17 0.87
CA LYS A 257 -0.31 28.36 0.07
C LYS A 257 0.61 29.56 0.32
N ASN A 258 1.19 29.67 1.52
CA ASN A 258 2.12 30.75 1.91
C ASN A 258 3.58 30.51 1.46
N GLY A 259 3.86 29.38 0.79
CA GLY A 259 5.17 29.00 0.33
C GLY A 259 5.99 28.16 1.31
N ASP A 260 5.45 27.82 2.49
CA ASP A 260 6.08 26.86 3.39
C ASP A 260 6.08 25.47 2.75
N LEU A 261 7.14 24.69 2.97
CA LEU A 261 7.25 23.31 2.52
C LEU A 261 7.10 22.37 3.72
N ALA A 262 6.10 21.49 3.66
CA ALA A 262 5.94 20.38 4.59
C ALA A 262 6.36 19.07 3.91
N TRP A 263 6.85 18.11 4.70
CA TRP A 263 7.16 16.76 4.22
C TRP A 263 7.13 15.75 5.38
N LEU A 264 7.19 14.47 5.04
CA LEU A 264 7.32 13.38 6.00
C LEU A 264 8.78 12.99 6.14
N ALA A 265 9.26 12.81 7.37
CA ALA A 265 10.61 12.38 7.66
C ALA A 265 10.65 11.25 8.69
N MET A 266 11.57 10.32 8.50
CA MET A 266 11.97 9.32 9.49
C MET A 266 13.26 9.73 10.21
N ASP A 267 13.53 9.11 11.36
CA ASP A 267 14.71 9.38 12.19
C ASP A 267 15.80 8.28 12.05
N HIS A 268 15.42 7.04 11.68
CA HIS A 268 16.32 5.88 11.70
C HIS A 268 16.63 5.37 10.29
N PRO A 269 17.87 5.55 9.81
CA PRO A 269 18.30 5.01 8.51
C PRO A 269 18.26 3.47 8.50
N GLY A 270 17.79 2.89 7.39
CA GLY A 270 17.65 1.44 7.22
C GLY A 270 16.35 0.85 7.76
N PHE A 271 15.54 1.60 8.50
CA PHE A 271 14.29 1.13 9.08
C PHE A 271 13.08 1.66 8.31
N GLU A 272 12.50 0.85 7.44
CA GLU A 272 11.35 1.26 6.62
C GLU A 272 10.03 1.43 7.40
N SER A 273 9.94 0.87 8.61
CA SER A 273 8.77 1.00 9.48
C SER A 273 8.99 2.01 10.61
N ASP A 274 10.02 2.86 10.48
CA ASP A 274 10.20 3.99 11.37
C ASP A 274 9.03 4.96 11.26
N ARG A 275 8.86 5.77 12.27
CA ARG A 275 7.75 6.71 12.34
C ARG A 275 7.96 7.92 11.42
N PHE A 276 7.09 8.08 10.45
CA PHE A 276 6.99 9.32 9.70
C PHE A 276 6.38 10.44 10.55
N HIS A 277 7.13 11.47 10.83
CA HIS A 277 6.65 12.72 11.42
C HIS A 277 6.68 13.85 10.39
N ILE A 278 5.88 14.91 10.64
CA ILE A 278 5.80 16.05 9.71
C ILE A 278 6.90 17.04 10.02
N MET A 279 7.70 17.37 9.01
CA MET A 279 8.66 18.48 8.99
C MET A 279 8.05 19.70 8.32
N LEU A 280 8.51 20.88 8.69
CA LEU A 280 8.08 22.14 8.09
C LEU A 280 9.28 23.07 7.90
N LYS A 281 9.43 23.58 6.67
CA LYS A 281 10.38 24.63 6.31
C LYS A 281 9.60 25.92 6.01
N ASP A 282 9.89 26.98 6.76
CA ASP A 282 9.35 28.32 6.53
C ASP A 282 9.85 28.85 5.18
N GLY A 283 8.94 29.15 4.26
CA GLY A 283 9.27 29.57 2.89
C GLY A 283 9.98 30.92 2.81
N ARG A 284 9.84 31.77 3.85
CA ARG A 284 10.46 33.11 3.89
C ARG A 284 11.84 33.11 4.55
N THR A 285 11.98 32.39 5.67
CA THR A 285 13.22 32.40 6.48
C THR A 285 14.13 31.22 6.19
N GLY A 286 13.60 30.16 5.59
CA GLY A 286 14.29 28.89 5.38
C GLY A 286 14.45 28.03 6.65
N ALA A 287 13.92 28.47 7.80
CA ALA A 287 14.02 27.74 9.06
C ALA A 287 13.24 26.42 8.98
N VAL A 288 13.87 25.32 9.41
CA VAL A 288 13.29 23.98 9.43
C VAL A 288 12.98 23.58 10.86
N ARG A 289 11.82 22.94 11.08
CA ARG A 289 11.44 22.38 12.37
C ARG A 289 10.64 21.09 12.20
N ALA A 290 10.77 20.17 13.16
CA ALA A 290 9.89 19.03 13.31
C ALA A 290 8.55 19.52 13.90
N LEU A 291 7.46 19.33 13.14
CA LEU A 291 6.15 19.83 13.53
C LEU A 291 5.43 18.86 14.50
N THR A 292 5.55 17.56 14.25
CA THR A 292 4.79 16.52 14.97
C THR A 292 5.67 15.50 15.71
N GLN A 293 6.90 15.86 16.10
CA GLN A 293 7.84 14.96 16.77
C GLN A 293 7.28 14.29 18.03
N SER A 294 6.43 14.98 18.77
CA SER A 294 5.81 14.46 20.00
C SER A 294 4.55 13.63 19.76
N TRP A 295 4.06 13.54 18.53
CA TRP A 295 2.87 12.76 18.21
C TRP A 295 3.27 11.32 17.85
N ASP A 296 2.99 10.39 18.75
CA ASP A 296 3.36 8.98 18.60
C ASP A 296 2.44 8.22 17.64
N ARG A 297 2.38 8.72 16.40
CA ARG A 297 1.72 8.09 15.25
C ARG A 297 2.52 8.37 14.00
N SER A 298 2.67 7.34 13.16
CA SER A 298 3.28 7.46 11.84
C SER A 298 2.25 8.02 10.84
N VAL A 299 2.61 9.10 10.14
CA VAL A 299 1.75 9.69 9.11
C VAL A 299 1.91 8.90 7.82
N ALA A 300 0.80 8.42 7.26
CA ALA A 300 0.78 7.65 6.02
C ALA A 300 0.59 8.54 4.77
N GLN A 301 -0.31 9.53 4.86
CA GLN A 301 -0.57 10.48 3.78
C GLN A 301 -0.61 11.90 4.32
N LEU A 302 0.02 12.82 3.60
CA LEU A 302 0.10 14.23 3.94
C LEU A 302 -0.70 15.07 2.92
N GLY A 303 -1.52 16.00 3.40
CA GLY A 303 -2.27 16.95 2.60
C GLY A 303 -2.41 18.30 3.30
N THR A 304 -3.10 19.24 2.69
CA THR A 304 -3.34 20.57 3.27
C THR A 304 -4.74 21.08 2.98
N LEU A 305 -5.27 21.91 3.88
CA LEU A 305 -6.44 22.72 3.58
C LEU A 305 -6.02 23.98 2.81
N PRO A 306 -6.91 24.53 1.96
CA PRO A 306 -6.65 25.78 1.25
C PRO A 306 -6.43 27.02 2.14
N ASP A 307 -6.63 26.88 3.46
CA ASP A 307 -6.41 27.95 4.46
C ASP A 307 -4.93 28.26 4.72
N GLY A 308 -4.00 27.37 4.28
CA GLY A 308 -2.57 27.49 4.53
C GLY A 308 -2.14 27.41 6.00
N LYS A 309 -3.02 26.95 6.88
CA LYS A 309 -2.80 26.86 8.33
C LYS A 309 -3.02 25.47 8.90
N THR A 310 -3.59 24.59 8.10
CA THR A 310 -3.99 23.24 8.53
C THR A 310 -3.45 22.21 7.56
N LEU A 311 -2.67 21.27 8.06
CA LEU A 311 -2.30 20.05 7.33
C LEU A 311 -3.33 18.96 7.62
N LEU A 312 -3.50 18.07 6.66
CA LEU A 312 -4.29 16.85 6.81
C LEU A 312 -3.35 15.65 6.83
N ALA A 313 -3.62 14.70 7.71
CA ALA A 313 -2.81 13.50 7.85
C ALA A 313 -3.68 12.27 8.08
N THR A 314 -3.44 11.18 7.35
CA THR A 314 -3.95 9.87 7.74
C THR A 314 -2.90 9.13 8.56
N THR A 315 -3.35 8.31 9.50
CA THR A 315 -2.47 7.48 10.33
C THR A 315 -3.20 6.26 10.85
N ALA A 316 -2.47 5.14 10.98
CA ALA A 316 -2.95 4.00 11.76
C ALA A 316 -3.10 4.42 13.24
N ASP A 317 -4.24 4.11 13.83
CA ASP A 317 -4.57 4.50 15.20
C ASP A 317 -5.49 3.49 15.87
N VAL A 318 -4.90 2.59 16.64
CA VAL A 318 -5.58 1.52 17.41
C VAL A 318 -6.55 0.72 16.54
N GLY A 319 -6.00 0.11 15.47
CA GLY A 319 -6.77 -0.74 14.54
C GLY A 319 -7.74 0.01 13.64
N GLN A 320 -7.58 1.31 13.47
CA GLN A 320 -8.31 2.16 12.53
C GLN A 320 -7.31 2.91 11.65
N THR A 321 -7.73 3.41 10.49
CA THR A 321 -6.97 4.42 9.73
C THR A 321 -7.72 5.74 9.78
N SER A 322 -7.25 6.62 10.66
CA SER A 322 -7.94 7.86 11.03
C SER A 322 -7.42 9.06 10.23
N LEU A 323 -8.30 10.03 9.95
CA LEU A 323 -7.97 11.32 9.37
C LEU A 323 -7.86 12.39 10.45
N TYR A 324 -6.78 13.16 10.43
CA TYR A 324 -6.48 14.25 11.36
C TYR A 324 -6.28 15.57 10.62
N ALA A 325 -6.67 16.66 11.31
CA ALA A 325 -6.21 18.02 11.03
C ALA A 325 -5.05 18.34 11.96
N VAL A 326 -3.94 18.83 11.43
CA VAL A 326 -2.75 19.23 12.19
C VAL A 326 -2.55 20.73 12.05
N ASP A 327 -2.55 21.46 13.15
CA ASP A 327 -2.32 22.90 13.16
C ASP A 327 -0.85 23.22 12.83
N VAL A 328 -0.63 23.99 11.77
CA VAL A 328 0.72 24.30 11.25
C VAL A 328 1.58 25.07 12.25
N LYS A 329 0.98 25.87 13.13
CA LYS A 329 1.72 26.65 14.12
C LYS A 329 2.21 25.81 15.27
N THR A 330 1.35 24.94 15.79
CA THR A 330 1.56 24.20 17.05
C THR A 330 1.92 22.73 16.86
N GLY A 331 1.67 22.16 15.69
CA GLY A 331 1.81 20.72 15.42
C GLY A 331 0.74 19.85 16.09
N LYS A 332 -0.28 20.45 16.71
CA LYS A 332 -1.29 19.71 17.46
C LYS A 332 -2.28 19.00 16.53
N PRO A 333 -2.38 17.65 16.59
CA PRO A 333 -3.33 16.89 15.82
C PRO A 333 -4.74 16.95 16.45
N ARG A 334 -5.76 16.99 15.59
CA ARG A 334 -7.19 16.88 15.95
C ARG A 334 -7.84 15.86 15.02
N LYS A 335 -8.38 14.79 15.59
CA LYS A 335 -9.05 13.74 14.80
C LYS A 335 -10.33 14.28 14.14
N ILE A 336 -10.49 14.00 12.85
CA ILE A 336 -11.69 14.34 12.05
C ILE A 336 -12.54 13.09 11.83
N VAL A 337 -11.91 11.99 11.36
CA VAL A 337 -12.55 10.68 11.16
C VAL A 337 -11.78 9.66 11.95
N GLY A 338 -12.44 8.83 12.75
CA GLY A 338 -11.78 7.98 13.74
C GLY A 338 -12.21 6.53 13.80
N THR A 339 -13.18 6.11 12.98
CA THR A 339 -13.64 4.71 12.96
C THR A 339 -13.62 4.21 11.53
N GLY A 340 -13.08 3.02 11.29
CA GLY A 340 -12.88 2.46 9.95
C GLY A 340 -11.57 2.90 9.31
N GLU A 341 -11.49 2.81 8.01
CA GLU A 341 -10.32 3.15 7.19
C GLU A 341 -10.61 4.32 6.27
N VAL A 342 -9.84 5.38 6.39
CA VAL A 342 -9.74 6.43 5.38
C VAL A 342 -8.62 6.05 4.42
N SER A 343 -8.96 5.56 3.23
CA SER A 343 -7.99 5.07 2.23
C SER A 343 -7.46 6.16 1.29
N GLY A 344 -8.11 7.33 1.26
CA GLY A 344 -7.68 8.50 0.50
C GLY A 344 -8.60 9.67 0.75
N TYR A 345 -8.13 10.90 0.51
CA TYR A 345 -8.92 12.10 0.73
C TYR A 345 -8.51 13.25 -0.19
N SER A 346 -9.41 14.20 -0.36
CA SER A 346 -9.16 15.47 -1.04
C SER A 346 -9.93 16.59 -0.36
N ALA A 347 -9.30 17.74 -0.16
CA ALA A 347 -9.87 18.86 0.56
C ALA A 347 -10.34 19.97 -0.40
N GLY A 348 -11.59 20.40 -0.24
CA GLY A 348 -12.09 21.67 -0.72
C GLY A 348 -11.95 22.76 0.33
N LYS A 349 -12.52 23.93 0.05
CA LYS A 349 -12.46 25.10 0.95
C LYS A 349 -13.12 24.83 2.31
N ASP A 350 -14.31 24.22 2.32
CA ASP A 350 -15.15 24.07 3.49
C ASP A 350 -15.44 22.61 3.87
N GLN A 351 -15.00 21.67 3.05
CA GLN A 351 -15.30 20.25 3.20
C GLN A 351 -14.15 19.36 2.73
N ILE A 352 -14.09 18.17 3.32
CA ILE A 352 -13.15 17.11 2.95
C ILE A 352 -13.97 15.95 2.40
N VAL A 353 -13.64 15.50 1.18
CA VAL A 353 -14.15 14.26 0.61
C VAL A 353 -13.11 13.17 0.85
N TYR A 354 -13.54 11.99 1.26
CA TYR A 354 -12.65 10.87 1.51
C TYR A 354 -13.30 9.53 1.14
N SER A 355 -12.48 8.58 0.73
CA SER A 355 -12.88 7.18 0.58
C SER A 355 -12.79 6.48 1.94
N PHE A 356 -13.79 5.66 2.23
CA PHE A 356 -13.95 5.08 3.56
C PHE A 356 -14.50 3.67 3.49
N ALA A 357 -13.85 2.77 4.22
CA ALA A 357 -14.22 1.36 4.35
C ALA A 357 -14.27 0.92 5.82
N THR A 358 -14.88 -0.25 6.04
CA THR A 358 -14.84 -1.02 7.29
C THR A 358 -14.79 -2.51 6.95
N PHE A 359 -14.65 -3.40 7.92
CA PHE A 359 -14.81 -4.84 7.68
C PHE A 359 -16.14 -5.21 7.03
N ALA A 360 -17.20 -4.45 7.30
CA ALA A 360 -18.55 -4.72 6.81
C ALA A 360 -18.92 -3.96 5.52
N ALA A 361 -18.07 -3.08 5.02
CA ALA A 361 -18.39 -2.26 3.85
C ALA A 361 -17.12 -1.91 3.06
N PRO A 362 -17.09 -2.20 1.74
CA PRO A 362 -16.03 -1.70 0.86
C PRO A 362 -16.09 -0.19 0.72
N ASP A 363 -15.02 0.38 0.13
CA ASP A 363 -14.89 1.83 -0.04
C ASP A 363 -16.07 2.46 -0.78
N ASP A 364 -16.55 3.56 -0.20
CA ASP A 364 -17.40 4.57 -0.81
C ASP A 364 -16.91 5.96 -0.45
N LEU A 365 -17.37 6.98 -1.18
CA LEU A 365 -17.05 8.37 -0.86
C LEU A 365 -17.94 8.92 0.23
N TYR A 366 -17.32 9.64 1.12
CA TYR A 366 -17.95 10.41 2.20
C TYR A 366 -17.48 11.85 2.17
N VAL A 367 -18.25 12.76 2.74
CA VAL A 367 -17.90 14.15 2.92
C VAL A 367 -18.12 14.58 4.37
N THR A 368 -17.20 15.37 4.90
CA THR A 368 -17.30 15.99 6.23
C THR A 368 -16.87 17.47 6.15
N PRO A 369 -17.43 18.37 6.98
CA PRO A 369 -16.89 19.73 7.12
C PRO A 369 -15.43 19.71 7.59
N VAL A 370 -14.61 20.68 7.17
CA VAL A 370 -13.20 20.81 7.62
C VAL A 370 -13.07 20.96 9.14
N GLY A 371 -14.08 21.51 9.81
CA GLY A 371 -14.16 21.61 11.27
C GLY A 371 -14.47 20.30 11.98
N GLY A 372 -14.77 19.25 11.24
CA GLY A 372 -15.37 18.00 11.74
C GLY A 372 -16.90 18.12 11.83
N GLY A 373 -17.57 16.99 11.97
CA GLY A 373 -19.04 16.90 12.02
C GLY A 373 -19.52 15.51 11.62
N THR A 374 -20.84 15.35 11.49
CA THR A 374 -21.41 14.08 11.02
C THR A 374 -21.09 13.86 9.56
N PRO A 375 -20.37 12.77 9.20
CA PRO A 375 -20.08 12.45 7.81
C PRO A 375 -21.37 12.15 7.04
N ARG A 376 -21.38 12.53 5.76
CA ARG A 376 -22.44 12.17 4.82
C ARG A 376 -21.85 11.31 3.71
N ARG A 377 -22.45 10.14 3.49
CA ARG A 377 -22.09 9.26 2.38
C ARG A 377 -22.50 9.91 1.05
N LEU A 378 -21.59 9.90 0.08
CA LEU A 378 -21.78 10.50 -1.25
C LEU A 378 -22.10 9.45 -2.31
N THR A 379 -21.56 8.23 -2.19
CA THR A 379 -21.72 7.16 -3.16
C THR A 379 -22.20 5.88 -2.50
N ASN A 380 -22.79 4.98 -3.28
CA ASN A 380 -23.16 3.63 -2.88
C ASN A 380 -22.95 2.69 -4.08
N VAL A 381 -21.68 2.57 -4.53
CA VAL A 381 -21.35 1.91 -5.80
C VAL A 381 -21.66 0.41 -5.81
N ASN A 382 -21.75 -0.21 -4.63
CA ASN A 382 -22.05 -1.64 -4.47
C ASN A 382 -23.47 -1.93 -3.97
N GLU A 383 -24.36 -0.94 -3.93
CA GLU A 383 -25.72 -1.10 -3.36
C GLU A 383 -26.45 -2.31 -3.95
N THR A 384 -26.54 -2.41 -5.27
CA THR A 384 -27.24 -3.51 -5.95
C THR A 384 -26.62 -4.87 -5.62
N LEU A 385 -25.28 -4.95 -5.55
CA LEU A 385 -24.58 -6.20 -5.26
C LEU A 385 -24.75 -6.64 -3.81
N LEU A 386 -24.87 -5.69 -2.89
CA LEU A 386 -24.93 -5.93 -1.45
C LEU A 386 -26.36 -5.92 -0.88
N ALA A 387 -27.37 -5.48 -1.64
CA ALA A 387 -28.75 -5.28 -1.17
C ALA A 387 -29.35 -6.51 -0.47
N ASN A 388 -28.99 -7.72 -0.91
CA ASN A 388 -29.47 -8.97 -0.34
C ASN A 388 -28.37 -9.75 0.41
N ARG A 389 -27.29 -9.06 0.84
CA ARG A 389 -26.20 -9.65 1.61
C ARG A 389 -26.23 -9.10 3.03
N LYS A 390 -26.12 -10.00 4.00
CA LYS A 390 -25.95 -9.62 5.40
C LYS A 390 -24.47 -9.71 5.73
N MET A 391 -23.89 -8.57 6.09
CA MET A 391 -22.51 -8.50 6.58
C MET A 391 -22.45 -8.99 8.02
N SER A 392 -21.32 -9.59 8.37
CA SER A 392 -21.08 -10.15 9.70
C SER A 392 -20.86 -9.04 10.74
N GLU A 393 -21.31 -9.30 11.96
CA GLU A 393 -21.01 -8.44 13.09
C GLU A 393 -19.56 -8.67 13.54
N TYR A 394 -18.85 -7.59 13.82
CA TYR A 394 -17.49 -7.63 14.31
C TYR A 394 -17.30 -6.74 15.55
N GLU A 395 -16.32 -7.08 16.36
CA GLU A 395 -15.99 -6.35 17.58
C GLU A 395 -14.47 -6.27 17.73
N GLN A 396 -13.96 -5.10 18.11
CA GLN A 396 -12.61 -4.96 18.60
C GLN A 396 -12.55 -5.35 20.07
N PHE A 397 -11.59 -6.16 20.47
CA PHE A 397 -11.34 -6.50 21.86
C PHE A 397 -9.87 -6.28 22.22
N ASN A 398 -9.55 -6.33 23.50
CA ASN A 398 -8.19 -6.26 23.98
C ASN A 398 -7.97 -7.27 25.11
N PHE A 399 -6.70 -7.58 25.35
CA PHE A 399 -6.26 -8.52 26.36
C PHE A 399 -4.85 -8.15 26.84
N LYS A 400 -4.34 -8.87 27.84
CA LYS A 400 -2.97 -8.77 28.32
C LYS A 400 -2.08 -9.72 27.55
N GLY A 401 -1.25 -9.19 26.64
CA GLY A 401 -0.32 -9.93 25.81
C GLY A 401 1.03 -10.20 26.48
N TRP A 402 2.10 -10.16 25.71
CA TRP A 402 3.46 -10.25 26.22
C TRP A 402 3.71 -9.15 27.27
N ASN A 403 4.42 -9.53 28.36
CA ASN A 403 4.75 -8.61 29.46
C ASN A 403 3.54 -7.88 30.07
N ASP A 404 2.33 -8.49 30.00
CA ASP A 404 1.06 -7.88 30.45
C ASP A 404 0.72 -6.54 29.77
N GLU A 405 1.31 -6.23 28.63
CA GLU A 405 0.97 -5.07 27.82
C GLU A 405 -0.38 -5.26 27.13
N THR A 406 -1.06 -4.17 26.84
CA THR A 406 -2.37 -4.23 26.18
C THR A 406 -2.21 -4.48 24.70
N VAL A 407 -2.75 -5.59 24.22
CA VAL A 407 -2.79 -6.00 22.81
C VAL A 407 -4.23 -6.00 22.34
N TYR A 408 -4.45 -5.61 21.10
CA TYR A 408 -5.77 -5.51 20.50
C TYR A 408 -5.98 -6.59 19.45
N GLY A 409 -7.24 -6.93 19.22
CA GLY A 409 -7.64 -7.84 18.17
C GLY A 409 -9.07 -7.58 17.73
N TYR A 410 -9.48 -8.27 16.69
CA TYR A 410 -10.85 -8.27 16.20
C TYR A 410 -11.43 -9.67 16.21
N VAL A 411 -12.72 -9.75 16.46
CA VAL A 411 -13.51 -10.97 16.29
C VAL A 411 -14.68 -10.67 15.36
N MET A 412 -15.01 -11.62 14.49
CA MET A 412 -16.14 -11.51 13.57
C MET A 412 -17.03 -12.74 13.68
N LYS A 413 -18.35 -12.52 13.83
CA LYS A 413 -19.34 -13.60 13.92
C LYS A 413 -19.52 -14.27 12.56
N PRO A 414 -19.74 -15.59 12.53
CA PRO A 414 -20.02 -16.32 11.29
C PRO A 414 -21.40 -15.96 10.73
N TYR A 415 -21.55 -16.09 9.42
CA TYR A 415 -22.88 -16.10 8.81
C TYR A 415 -23.74 -17.23 9.38
N GLY A 416 -25.02 -16.96 9.62
CA GLY A 416 -25.89 -17.92 10.28
C GLY A 416 -25.63 -18.10 11.76
N PHE A 417 -24.98 -17.12 12.41
CA PHE A 417 -24.77 -17.12 13.85
C PHE A 417 -26.08 -17.36 14.61
N GLU A 418 -26.05 -18.33 15.53
CA GLU A 418 -27.14 -18.67 16.43
C GLU A 418 -26.60 -18.68 17.87
N PRO A 419 -27.25 -17.98 18.81
CA PRO A 419 -26.86 -18.04 20.21
C PRO A 419 -26.83 -19.47 20.77
N GLY A 420 -25.79 -19.80 21.54
CA GLY A 420 -25.62 -21.13 22.14
C GLY A 420 -24.97 -22.18 21.22
N LYS A 421 -24.76 -21.87 19.95
CA LYS A 421 -23.94 -22.71 19.04
C LYS A 421 -22.48 -22.28 19.08
N ARG A 422 -21.58 -23.25 18.93
CA ARG A 422 -20.15 -23.02 18.76
C ARG A 422 -19.76 -23.18 17.30
N PHE A 423 -18.84 -22.33 16.86
CA PHE A 423 -18.39 -22.27 15.46
C PHE A 423 -16.89 -22.47 15.37
N PRO A 424 -16.40 -23.18 14.35
CA PRO A 424 -14.97 -23.36 14.12
C PRO A 424 -14.30 -22.01 13.83
N ILE A 425 -13.00 -21.93 14.15
CA ILE A 425 -12.24 -20.67 14.10
C ILE A 425 -11.32 -20.65 12.89
N ALA A 426 -11.42 -19.57 12.08
CA ALA A 426 -10.36 -19.11 11.18
C ALA A 426 -9.52 -18.07 11.93
N PHE A 427 -8.32 -18.45 12.35
CA PHE A 427 -7.39 -17.59 13.07
C PHE A 427 -6.42 -16.95 12.08
N LEU A 428 -6.59 -15.66 11.80
CA LEU A 428 -5.81 -14.95 10.80
C LEU A 428 -4.64 -14.21 11.45
N VAL A 429 -3.44 -14.33 10.84
CA VAL A 429 -2.22 -13.63 11.25
C VAL A 429 -1.76 -12.74 10.09
N HIS A 430 -1.66 -11.43 10.33
CA HIS A 430 -1.28 -10.47 9.28
C HIS A 430 0.21 -10.54 8.92
N GLY A 431 0.53 -10.03 7.73
CA GLY A 431 1.89 -9.81 7.24
C GLY A 431 2.47 -8.48 7.71
N GLY A 432 3.62 -8.17 7.21
CA GLY A 432 4.47 -7.04 7.57
C GLY A 432 5.87 -7.55 7.89
N PRO A 433 6.28 -7.65 9.18
CA PRO A 433 5.47 -7.77 10.40
C PRO A 433 4.83 -6.47 10.89
N GLN A 434 5.42 -5.32 10.57
CA GLN A 434 4.87 -4.02 10.92
C GLN A 434 3.66 -3.71 10.04
N GLY A 435 2.49 -4.10 10.51
CA GLY A 435 1.20 -3.96 9.84
C GLY A 435 0.06 -3.99 10.85
N SER A 436 -1.16 -4.08 10.38
CA SER A 436 -2.36 -4.29 11.20
C SER A 436 -3.45 -4.84 10.31
N PHE A 437 -4.35 -5.65 10.85
CA PHE A 437 -5.57 -5.97 10.12
C PHE A 437 -6.39 -4.71 9.85
N GLY A 438 -6.47 -3.81 10.84
CA GLY A 438 -7.27 -2.60 10.75
C GLY A 438 -8.75 -2.88 10.52
N ASN A 439 -9.60 -1.92 10.84
CA ASN A 439 -11.02 -1.98 10.50
C ASN A 439 -11.21 -1.52 9.03
N ALA A 440 -10.86 -2.40 8.10
CA ALA A 440 -10.73 -2.13 6.68
C ALA A 440 -11.37 -3.23 5.82
N TRP A 441 -11.70 -2.91 4.58
CA TRP A 441 -12.16 -3.89 3.60
C TRP A 441 -10.99 -4.39 2.75
N SER A 442 -10.56 -5.62 2.97
CA SER A 442 -9.53 -6.23 2.12
C SER A 442 -10.13 -6.96 0.93
N TYR A 443 -9.57 -6.76 -0.27
CA TYR A 443 -9.94 -7.55 -1.46
C TYR A 443 -9.07 -8.80 -1.63
N ARG A 444 -8.04 -8.99 -0.80
CA ARG A 444 -7.15 -10.16 -0.80
C ARG A 444 -7.44 -11.08 0.39
N TRP A 445 -7.23 -10.60 1.60
CA TRP A 445 -7.48 -11.32 2.86
C TRP A 445 -8.72 -10.75 3.54
N ASN A 446 -9.91 -11.09 3.01
CA ASN A 446 -11.16 -10.54 3.50
C ASN A 446 -11.73 -11.39 4.64
N ALA A 447 -11.77 -10.85 5.85
CA ALA A 447 -12.33 -11.53 7.02
C ALA A 447 -13.80 -11.92 6.81
N GLU A 448 -14.59 -11.09 6.11
CA GLU A 448 -15.99 -11.37 5.78
C GLU A 448 -16.16 -12.64 4.93
N ALA A 449 -15.20 -12.97 4.05
CA ALA A 449 -15.27 -14.19 3.23
C ALA A 449 -15.19 -15.46 4.08
N PHE A 450 -14.39 -15.45 5.15
CA PHE A 450 -14.30 -16.55 6.11
C PHE A 450 -15.54 -16.61 7.00
N ALA A 451 -16.00 -15.47 7.48
CA ALA A 451 -17.23 -15.37 8.26
C ALA A 451 -18.45 -15.82 7.45
N ALA A 452 -18.55 -15.42 6.17
CA ALA A 452 -19.60 -15.87 5.25
C ALA A 452 -19.57 -17.37 5.00
N ALA A 453 -18.40 -18.02 5.09
CA ALA A 453 -18.25 -19.46 4.99
C ALA A 453 -18.59 -20.21 6.30
N GLY A 454 -19.01 -19.48 7.36
CA GLY A 454 -19.48 -20.08 8.62
C GLY A 454 -18.39 -20.22 9.71
N TYR A 455 -17.27 -19.52 9.57
CA TYR A 455 -16.20 -19.50 10.58
C TYR A 455 -16.33 -18.30 11.51
N GLY A 456 -16.08 -18.49 12.80
CA GLY A 456 -15.70 -17.39 13.68
C GLY A 456 -14.30 -16.92 13.30
N VAL A 457 -14.13 -15.62 12.99
CA VAL A 457 -12.83 -15.10 12.61
C VAL A 457 -12.20 -14.40 13.80
N VAL A 458 -10.94 -14.70 14.08
CA VAL A 458 -10.13 -14.06 15.13
C VAL A 458 -8.86 -13.50 14.51
N MET A 459 -8.57 -12.23 14.77
CA MET A 459 -7.42 -11.48 14.26
C MET A 459 -6.75 -10.74 15.41
N ILE A 460 -5.42 -10.83 15.53
CA ILE A 460 -4.66 -10.19 16.60
C ILE A 460 -3.61 -9.25 16.00
N ASP A 461 -3.57 -8.02 16.49
CA ASP A 461 -2.50 -7.06 16.21
C ASP A 461 -1.41 -7.21 17.27
N PHE A 462 -0.51 -8.17 17.06
CA PHE A 462 0.58 -8.56 17.95
C PHE A 462 1.66 -7.49 18.05
N HIS A 463 2.59 -7.60 19.03
CA HIS A 463 3.77 -6.74 19.13
C HIS A 463 4.53 -6.68 17.80
N GLY A 464 4.78 -5.47 17.31
CA GLY A 464 5.24 -5.18 15.95
C GLY A 464 4.19 -4.51 15.08
N SER A 465 2.89 -4.67 15.41
CA SER A 465 1.81 -4.04 14.64
C SER A 465 1.86 -2.52 14.72
N THR A 466 1.39 -1.85 13.65
CA THR A 466 1.35 -0.39 13.54
C THR A 466 0.10 0.21 14.19
N GLY A 467 0.18 1.49 14.58
CA GLY A 467 -0.95 2.23 15.14
C GLY A 467 -1.07 2.17 16.66
N TYR A 468 -0.16 1.49 17.34
CA TYR A 468 -0.13 1.32 18.80
C TYR A 468 1.01 2.08 19.48
N GLY A 469 1.70 2.94 18.76
CA GLY A 469 2.89 3.68 19.14
C GLY A 469 4.17 3.04 18.57
N GLN A 470 5.23 3.87 18.41
CA GLN A 470 6.46 3.42 17.75
C GLN A 470 7.17 2.32 18.54
N ALA A 471 7.18 2.42 19.88
CA ALA A 471 7.78 1.40 20.73
C ALA A 471 7.13 0.01 20.56
N PHE A 472 5.83 -0.04 20.33
CA PHE A 472 5.11 -1.28 20.05
C PHE A 472 5.51 -1.84 18.67
N THR A 473 5.61 -0.98 17.66
CA THR A 473 6.05 -1.33 16.31
C THR A 473 7.50 -1.85 16.31
N ASP A 474 8.43 -1.16 16.97
CA ASP A 474 9.85 -1.52 17.04
C ASP A 474 10.11 -2.83 17.78
N SER A 475 9.21 -3.21 18.67
CA SER A 475 9.41 -4.32 19.61
C SER A 475 9.62 -5.68 18.94
N ILE A 476 9.26 -5.83 17.67
CA ILE A 476 9.40 -7.07 16.91
C ILE A 476 10.78 -7.25 16.29
N SER A 477 11.52 -6.18 16.06
CA SER A 477 12.87 -6.28 15.48
C SER A 477 13.75 -7.20 16.32
N ARG A 478 14.38 -8.19 15.67
CA ARG A 478 15.16 -9.30 16.26
C ARG A 478 14.35 -10.25 17.16
N ASP A 479 13.01 -10.23 17.05
CA ASP A 479 12.12 -11.05 17.91
C ASP A 479 10.87 -11.58 17.17
N TRP A 480 11.03 -11.95 15.92
CA TRP A 480 9.92 -12.37 15.04
C TRP A 480 9.07 -13.53 15.57
N GLY A 481 9.67 -14.49 16.25
CA GLY A 481 8.99 -15.68 16.78
C GLY A 481 8.75 -15.65 18.29
N GLY A 482 9.14 -14.57 18.99
CA GLY A 482 9.05 -14.44 20.44
C GLY A 482 7.75 -13.74 20.90
N LYS A 483 7.80 -12.43 21.08
CA LYS A 483 6.65 -11.62 21.54
C LYS A 483 5.38 -11.84 20.71
N PRO A 484 5.46 -11.84 19.37
CA PRO A 484 4.26 -12.05 18.55
C PRO A 484 3.59 -13.39 18.80
N LEU A 485 4.36 -14.49 18.95
CA LEU A 485 3.78 -15.81 19.24
C LEU A 485 3.07 -15.81 20.60
N VAL A 486 3.65 -15.17 21.63
CA VAL A 486 3.00 -15.04 22.95
C VAL A 486 1.68 -14.28 22.84
N ASP A 487 1.65 -13.19 22.09
CA ASP A 487 0.43 -12.40 21.87
C ASP A 487 -0.63 -13.19 21.12
N LEU A 488 -0.25 -13.93 20.09
CA LEU A 488 -1.15 -14.78 19.33
C LEU A 488 -1.76 -15.89 20.20
N GLN A 489 -0.95 -16.52 21.08
CA GLN A 489 -1.40 -17.53 22.03
C GLN A 489 -2.38 -16.94 23.04
N LYS A 490 -1.99 -15.90 23.75
CA LYS A 490 -2.83 -15.22 24.75
C LYS A 490 -4.09 -14.60 24.11
N GLY A 491 -3.96 -14.06 22.90
CA GLY A 491 -5.07 -13.43 22.19
C GLY A 491 -6.14 -14.42 21.75
N LEU A 492 -5.74 -15.59 21.24
CA LEU A 492 -6.69 -16.63 20.88
C LEU A 492 -7.38 -17.19 22.13
N ASP A 493 -6.64 -17.41 23.22
CA ASP A 493 -7.21 -17.86 24.50
C ASP A 493 -8.19 -16.83 25.08
N ALA A 494 -7.83 -15.54 25.03
CA ALA A 494 -8.71 -14.45 25.49
C ALA A 494 -9.99 -14.35 24.64
N ALA A 495 -9.89 -14.50 23.31
CA ALA A 495 -11.06 -14.53 22.45
C ALA A 495 -11.99 -15.70 22.76
N VAL A 496 -11.45 -16.91 22.90
CA VAL A 496 -12.23 -18.12 23.25
C VAL A 496 -12.87 -17.99 24.62
N ALA A 497 -12.18 -17.42 25.59
CA ALA A 497 -12.72 -17.19 26.94
C ALA A 497 -13.83 -16.12 26.96
N LYS A 498 -13.71 -15.08 26.15
CA LYS A 498 -14.68 -13.96 26.09
C LYS A 498 -15.91 -14.32 25.25
N TYR A 499 -15.74 -15.05 24.17
CA TYR A 499 -16.78 -15.33 23.19
C TYR A 499 -17.12 -16.82 23.18
N ASP A 500 -18.13 -17.23 23.95
CA ASP A 500 -18.55 -18.62 24.18
C ASP A 500 -19.00 -19.38 22.92
N TRP A 501 -19.30 -18.65 21.85
CA TRP A 501 -19.66 -19.17 20.54
C TRP A 501 -18.43 -19.59 19.69
N LEU A 502 -17.20 -19.28 20.08
CA LEU A 502 -15.98 -19.77 19.45
C LEU A 502 -15.64 -21.19 19.93
N ASP A 503 -15.49 -22.13 18.99
CA ASP A 503 -15.00 -23.47 19.32
C ASP A 503 -13.47 -23.49 19.36
N GLY A 504 -12.91 -23.18 20.52
CA GLY A 504 -11.47 -23.14 20.73
C GLY A 504 -10.73 -24.45 20.44
N SER A 505 -11.42 -25.60 20.40
CA SER A 505 -10.84 -26.90 20.07
C SER A 505 -10.82 -27.19 18.56
N ASN A 506 -11.49 -26.35 17.76
CA ASN A 506 -11.70 -26.55 16.33
C ASN A 506 -11.28 -25.30 15.54
N ALA A 507 -9.97 -25.13 15.35
CA ALA A 507 -9.38 -23.94 14.73
C ALA A 507 -8.33 -24.31 13.68
N CYS A 508 -8.24 -23.51 12.60
CA CYS A 508 -7.10 -23.48 11.69
C CYS A 508 -6.45 -22.09 11.72
N ALA A 509 -5.12 -22.04 11.61
CA ALA A 509 -4.35 -20.81 11.51
C ALA A 509 -4.00 -20.48 10.06
N LEU A 510 -4.07 -19.20 9.69
CA LEU A 510 -3.82 -18.75 8.33
C LEU A 510 -3.00 -17.45 8.35
N GLY A 511 -2.04 -17.33 7.44
CA GLY A 511 -1.27 -16.10 7.30
C GLY A 511 -0.47 -16.02 6.02
N ALA A 512 -0.12 -14.79 5.62
CA ALA A 512 0.70 -14.50 4.45
C ALA A 512 1.91 -13.64 4.82
N SER A 513 2.98 -13.73 4.03
CA SER A 513 4.21 -12.95 4.24
C SER A 513 4.81 -13.23 5.62
N TYR A 514 5.00 -12.24 6.49
CA TYR A 514 5.32 -12.50 7.88
C TYR A 514 4.29 -13.43 8.55
N GLY A 515 2.99 -13.28 8.25
CA GLY A 515 1.97 -14.22 8.72
C GLY A 515 2.20 -15.64 8.22
N GLY A 516 2.72 -15.81 7.00
CA GLY A 516 3.16 -17.09 6.44
C GLY A 516 4.42 -17.64 7.15
N PHE A 517 5.39 -16.78 7.48
CA PHE A 517 6.49 -17.12 8.39
C PHE A 517 5.94 -17.64 9.72
N MET A 518 5.01 -16.93 10.34
CA MET A 518 4.40 -17.32 11.60
C MET A 518 3.68 -18.67 11.49
N MET A 519 3.07 -18.99 10.33
CA MET A 519 2.48 -20.32 10.09
C MET A 519 3.54 -21.43 10.12
N ASN A 520 4.68 -21.21 9.45
CA ASN A 520 5.82 -22.14 9.52
C ASN A 520 6.39 -22.23 10.94
N TRP A 521 6.43 -21.15 11.69
CA TRP A 521 6.93 -21.07 13.07
C TRP A 521 5.99 -21.76 14.06
N ILE A 522 4.69 -21.53 13.95
CA ILE A 522 3.64 -22.17 14.76
C ILE A 522 3.69 -23.69 14.63
N GLU A 523 3.95 -24.21 13.43
CA GLU A 523 4.00 -25.65 13.16
C GLU A 523 5.00 -26.37 14.08
N GLY A 524 6.14 -25.73 14.39
CA GLY A 524 7.17 -26.27 15.27
C GLY A 524 7.10 -25.82 16.73
N ASN A 525 6.38 -24.72 17.05
CA ASN A 525 6.47 -24.06 18.35
C ASN A 525 5.12 -23.92 19.09
N TRP A 526 4.01 -24.27 18.44
CA TRP A 526 2.68 -24.34 19.07
C TRP A 526 1.94 -25.64 18.66
N PRO A 527 2.51 -26.81 19.02
CA PRO A 527 2.04 -28.09 18.52
C PRO A 527 0.62 -28.40 19.01
N ASN A 528 -0.13 -29.17 18.22
CA ASN A 528 -1.47 -29.67 18.52
C ASN A 528 -2.55 -28.60 18.76
N ARG A 529 -2.26 -27.33 18.45
CA ARG A 529 -3.23 -26.25 18.67
C ARG A 529 -4.26 -26.16 17.54
N PHE A 530 -3.83 -26.39 16.31
CA PHE A 530 -4.64 -26.22 15.12
C PHE A 530 -4.92 -27.54 14.42
N LYS A 531 -6.09 -27.66 13.79
CA LYS A 531 -6.47 -28.79 12.95
C LYS A 531 -5.83 -28.72 11.57
N CYS A 532 -5.59 -27.50 11.08
CA CYS A 532 -4.86 -27.26 9.86
C CYS A 532 -4.22 -25.86 9.85
N ILE A 533 -3.28 -25.68 8.93
CA ILE A 533 -2.58 -24.40 8.68
C ILE A 533 -2.69 -24.05 7.21
N VAL A 534 -2.78 -22.74 6.90
CA VAL A 534 -2.62 -22.19 5.56
C VAL A 534 -1.47 -21.19 5.60
N GLN A 535 -0.38 -21.54 4.94
CA GLN A 535 0.82 -20.74 4.78
C GLN A 535 0.84 -20.18 3.36
N HIS A 536 0.83 -18.86 3.21
CA HIS A 536 0.96 -18.18 1.92
C HIS A 536 2.22 -17.32 1.93
N ASP A 537 3.10 -17.53 0.93
CA ASP A 537 4.36 -16.81 0.70
C ASP A 537 5.17 -16.50 1.98
N GLY A 538 5.28 -17.45 2.88
CA GLY A 538 5.97 -17.31 4.15
C GLY A 538 7.45 -17.69 4.08
N VAL A 539 8.28 -17.03 4.89
CA VAL A 539 9.68 -17.40 5.08
C VAL A 539 9.77 -18.79 5.71
N PHE A 540 10.53 -19.67 5.08
CA PHE A 540 10.83 -21.03 5.55
C PHE A 540 12.26 -21.17 6.07
N ASP A 541 13.24 -20.61 5.31
CA ASP A 541 14.65 -20.53 5.73
C ASP A 541 15.11 -19.08 5.66
N ALA A 542 15.33 -18.47 6.83
CA ALA A 542 15.73 -17.08 6.98
C ALA A 542 17.10 -16.78 6.34
N ARG A 543 18.01 -17.78 6.30
CA ARG A 543 19.33 -17.63 5.65
C ARG A 543 19.18 -17.45 4.14
N MET A 544 18.37 -18.30 3.50
CA MET A 544 18.10 -18.19 2.07
C MET A 544 17.25 -16.95 1.77
N MET A 545 16.38 -16.52 2.68
CA MET A 545 15.62 -15.29 2.52
C MET A 545 16.54 -14.10 2.30
N TYR A 546 17.55 -13.89 3.15
CA TYR A 546 18.52 -12.81 3.01
C TYR A 546 19.22 -12.78 1.64
N TYR A 547 19.67 -13.95 1.14
CA TYR A 547 20.41 -14.03 -0.13
C TYR A 547 19.53 -14.04 -1.37
N ALA A 548 18.21 -14.11 -1.24
CA ALA A 548 17.33 -14.27 -2.38
C ALA A 548 16.21 -13.23 -2.48
N THR A 549 15.92 -12.49 -1.40
CA THR A 549 14.97 -11.36 -1.44
C THR A 549 15.49 -10.22 -2.33
N GLU A 550 14.60 -9.40 -2.80
CA GLU A 550 14.92 -8.25 -3.65
C GLU A 550 15.39 -7.03 -2.84
N GLU A 551 14.94 -6.86 -1.60
CA GLU A 551 15.30 -5.75 -0.69
C GLU A 551 16.08 -6.26 0.51
N LEU A 552 17.23 -5.62 0.81
CA LEU A 552 18.09 -6.03 1.91
C LEU A 552 17.95 -5.16 3.17
N TRP A 553 17.53 -3.89 3.05
CA TRP A 553 17.38 -3.01 4.22
C TRP A 553 16.43 -3.59 5.27
N PHE A 554 15.32 -4.22 4.84
CA PHE A 554 14.37 -4.88 5.71
C PHE A 554 15.02 -6.03 6.50
N GLU A 555 15.68 -6.97 5.81
CA GLU A 555 16.34 -8.10 6.44
C GLU A 555 17.47 -7.67 7.38
N GLU A 556 18.26 -6.68 6.97
CA GLU A 556 19.38 -6.18 7.80
C GLU A 556 18.88 -5.47 9.04
N TRP A 557 17.80 -4.70 8.97
CA TRP A 557 17.19 -4.08 10.15
C TRP A 557 16.61 -5.13 11.10
N GLU A 558 15.77 -6.02 10.57
CA GLU A 558 15.06 -7.01 11.37
C GLU A 558 15.98 -8.04 12.03
N ASN A 559 17.14 -8.31 11.45
CA ASN A 559 18.14 -9.23 11.99
C ASN A 559 19.37 -8.52 12.58
N GLY A 560 19.46 -7.18 12.49
CA GLY A 560 20.52 -6.37 13.08
C GLY A 560 21.83 -6.39 12.31
N GLY A 561 21.80 -6.66 11.02
CA GLY A 561 22.93 -6.65 10.10
C GLY A 561 22.88 -7.80 9.10
N THR A 562 23.97 -7.96 8.34
CA THR A 562 24.06 -9.00 7.30
C THR A 562 24.08 -10.42 7.89
N GLN A 563 23.63 -11.39 7.13
CA GLN A 563 23.55 -12.78 7.57
C GLN A 563 24.95 -13.35 7.91
N TYR A 564 25.99 -12.99 7.19
CA TYR A 564 27.34 -13.50 7.43
C TYR A 564 28.07 -12.81 8.60
N GLU A 565 27.61 -11.63 9.05
CA GLU A 565 28.11 -10.94 10.24
C GLU A 565 27.35 -11.35 11.51
N HIS A 566 26.04 -11.63 11.38
CA HIS A 566 25.14 -11.94 12.49
C HIS A 566 24.31 -13.22 12.24
N PRO A 567 24.94 -14.37 11.91
CA PRO A 567 24.21 -15.58 11.57
C PRO A 567 23.28 -16.07 12.68
N GLU A 568 23.64 -15.85 13.95
CA GLU A 568 22.83 -16.25 15.12
C GLU A 568 21.44 -15.58 15.15
N ASN A 569 21.30 -14.37 14.61
CA ASN A 569 20.02 -13.66 14.57
C ASN A 569 19.08 -14.27 13.51
N TYR A 570 19.62 -14.73 12.39
CA TYR A 570 18.87 -15.42 11.33
C TYR A 570 18.47 -16.84 11.74
N GLU A 571 19.18 -17.47 12.64
CA GLU A 571 18.89 -18.83 13.13
C GLU A 571 17.92 -18.84 14.31
N LYS A 572 17.89 -17.78 15.11
CA LYS A 572 17.11 -17.69 16.35
C LYS A 572 15.62 -18.08 16.17
N PHE A 573 15.00 -17.64 15.08
CA PHE A 573 13.60 -17.89 14.77
C PHE A 573 13.45 -18.51 13.38
N ASN A 574 14.35 -19.41 12.99
CA ASN A 574 14.36 -20.02 11.68
C ASN A 574 13.43 -21.25 11.60
N PRO A 575 12.31 -21.21 10.85
CA PRO A 575 11.36 -22.32 10.81
C PRO A 575 11.95 -23.64 10.31
N VAL A 576 12.89 -23.62 9.38
CA VAL A 576 13.51 -24.83 8.83
C VAL A 576 14.17 -25.70 9.90
N ASP A 577 14.67 -25.07 10.97
CA ASP A 577 15.32 -25.80 12.08
C ASP A 577 14.32 -26.52 12.98
N GLN A 578 13.02 -26.26 12.82
CA GLN A 578 11.92 -26.86 13.57
C GLN A 578 11.19 -27.98 12.79
N VAL A 579 11.56 -28.25 11.54
CA VAL A 579 10.89 -29.21 10.64
C VAL A 579 10.70 -30.60 11.28
N ALA A 580 11.64 -31.04 12.12
CA ALA A 580 11.52 -32.32 12.83
C ALA A 580 10.27 -32.42 13.72
N LYS A 581 9.67 -31.32 14.14
CA LYS A 581 8.47 -31.22 14.99
C LYS A 581 7.17 -31.08 14.21
N TRP A 582 7.24 -30.80 12.91
CA TRP A 582 6.08 -30.50 12.07
C TRP A 582 5.14 -31.70 11.93
N GLN A 583 3.85 -31.52 12.17
CA GLN A 583 2.85 -32.59 12.18
C GLN A 583 1.43 -32.15 11.79
N THR A 584 1.15 -30.82 11.75
CA THR A 584 -0.17 -30.28 11.44
C THR A 584 -0.39 -30.23 9.93
N PRO A 585 -1.53 -30.69 9.39
CA PRO A 585 -1.84 -30.55 7.97
C PRO A 585 -1.69 -29.12 7.47
N MET A 586 -0.97 -28.91 6.37
CA MET A 586 -0.66 -27.57 5.85
C MET A 586 -0.93 -27.41 4.36
N LEU A 587 -1.67 -26.36 4.00
CA LEU A 587 -1.77 -25.84 2.63
C LEU A 587 -0.71 -24.75 2.44
N VAL A 588 0.20 -24.95 1.50
CA VAL A 588 1.23 -23.98 1.10
C VAL A 588 0.80 -23.30 -0.19
N ILE A 589 0.91 -21.97 -0.25
CA ILE A 589 0.54 -21.17 -1.43
C ILE A 589 1.69 -20.23 -1.78
N HIS A 590 2.02 -20.07 -3.07
CA HIS A 590 3.10 -19.17 -3.49
C HIS A 590 2.94 -18.69 -4.94
N GLY A 591 3.31 -17.44 -5.23
CA GLY A 591 3.48 -16.90 -6.58
C GLY A 591 4.90 -17.10 -7.10
N GLU A 592 5.08 -17.52 -8.36
CA GLU A 592 6.43 -17.68 -8.93
C GLU A 592 7.16 -16.35 -9.17
N GLN A 593 6.41 -15.24 -9.32
CA GLN A 593 6.96 -13.90 -9.51
C GLN A 593 7.13 -13.14 -8.19
N ASP A 594 7.03 -13.84 -7.07
CA ASP A 594 7.32 -13.28 -5.75
C ASP A 594 8.84 -13.15 -5.57
N PHE A 595 9.34 -11.92 -5.64
CA PHE A 595 10.75 -11.61 -5.41
C PHE A 595 10.99 -11.03 -4.00
N ARG A 596 9.92 -10.70 -3.28
CA ARG A 596 9.96 -10.30 -1.87
C ARG A 596 10.30 -11.51 -0.98
N ILE A 597 9.47 -12.56 -1.03
CA ILE A 597 9.74 -13.85 -0.40
C ILE A 597 9.80 -14.88 -1.55
N PRO A 598 11.00 -15.20 -2.06
CA PRO A 598 11.14 -16.00 -3.27
C PRO A 598 10.47 -17.38 -3.17
N TYR A 599 9.78 -17.79 -4.23
CA TYR A 599 8.94 -18.99 -4.20
C TYR A 599 9.64 -20.31 -3.81
N PRO A 600 10.98 -20.49 -3.91
CA PRO A 600 11.67 -21.62 -3.31
C PRO A 600 11.41 -21.80 -1.80
N GLN A 601 11.06 -20.75 -1.08
CA GLN A 601 10.66 -20.82 0.33
C GLN A 601 9.41 -21.70 0.51
N GLY A 602 8.39 -21.51 -0.34
CA GLY A 602 7.18 -22.34 -0.35
C GLY A 602 7.46 -23.77 -0.79
N ILE A 603 8.29 -23.98 -1.81
CA ILE A 603 8.73 -25.31 -2.25
C ILE A 603 9.44 -26.04 -1.10
N GLY A 604 10.33 -25.34 -0.38
CA GLY A 604 11.06 -25.89 0.76
C GLY A 604 10.14 -26.37 1.86
N ALA A 605 9.17 -25.52 2.27
CA ALA A 605 8.17 -25.87 3.28
C ALA A 605 7.34 -27.09 2.85
N PHE A 606 6.83 -27.10 1.61
CA PHE A 606 6.07 -28.24 1.08
C PHE A 606 6.90 -29.52 1.03
N THR A 607 8.16 -29.44 0.57
CA THR A 607 9.07 -30.57 0.54
C THR A 607 9.30 -31.16 1.93
N ALA A 608 9.50 -30.30 2.93
CA ALA A 608 9.66 -30.70 4.32
C ALA A 608 8.43 -31.47 4.85
N LEU A 609 7.22 -30.95 4.63
CA LEU A 609 5.96 -31.60 5.00
C LEU A 609 5.82 -32.97 4.34
N GLN A 610 6.02 -33.07 3.02
CA GLN A 610 5.92 -34.32 2.27
C GLN A 610 6.94 -35.38 2.76
N ARG A 611 8.18 -34.96 3.01
CA ARG A 611 9.23 -35.87 3.55
C ARG A 611 8.93 -36.36 4.97
N ARG A 612 8.24 -35.52 5.75
CA ARG A 612 7.75 -35.87 7.09
C ARG A 612 6.50 -36.76 7.09
N GLY A 613 5.85 -36.93 5.91
CA GLY A 613 4.57 -37.63 5.80
C GLY A 613 3.40 -36.84 6.38
N VAL A 614 3.54 -35.51 6.50
CA VAL A 614 2.46 -34.61 6.95
C VAL A 614 1.54 -34.33 5.76
N GLU A 615 0.21 -34.43 6.00
CA GLU A 615 -0.78 -34.09 4.97
C GLU A 615 -0.57 -32.65 4.49
N SER A 616 -0.33 -32.47 3.19
CA SER A 616 -0.07 -31.14 2.65
C SER A 616 -0.44 -31.02 1.18
N LYS A 617 -0.76 -29.79 0.77
CA LYS A 617 -0.95 -29.39 -0.62
C LYS A 617 -0.11 -28.16 -0.94
N LEU A 618 0.28 -28.03 -2.20
CA LEU A 618 0.96 -26.83 -2.73
C LEU A 618 0.11 -26.24 -3.86
N LEU A 619 -0.25 -24.97 -3.73
CA LEU A 619 -0.90 -24.16 -4.77
C LEU A 619 0.11 -23.14 -5.28
N VAL A 620 0.51 -23.24 -6.54
CA VAL A 620 1.46 -22.32 -7.19
C VAL A 620 0.72 -21.49 -8.22
N PHE A 621 0.98 -20.18 -8.22
CA PHE A 621 0.52 -19.25 -9.25
C PHE A 621 1.72 -18.80 -10.10
N PRO A 622 1.88 -19.29 -11.34
CA PRO A 622 3.08 -18.98 -12.15
C PRO A 622 3.14 -17.52 -12.61
N ASP A 623 2.05 -16.80 -12.52
CA ASP A 623 1.88 -15.44 -13.05
C ASP A 623 1.39 -14.43 -12.00
N GLU A 624 1.55 -14.73 -10.71
CA GLU A 624 1.32 -13.82 -9.58
C GLU A 624 2.63 -13.53 -8.85
N ASN A 625 2.67 -12.33 -8.26
CA ASN A 625 3.76 -11.88 -7.40
C ASN A 625 3.50 -12.25 -5.92
N HIS A 626 3.99 -11.45 -4.98
CA HIS A 626 3.72 -11.57 -3.55
C HIS A 626 2.22 -11.44 -3.21
N TRP A 627 1.42 -10.93 -4.15
CA TRP A 627 -0.03 -10.79 -4.01
C TRP A 627 -0.77 -11.55 -5.12
N VAL A 628 -1.86 -12.22 -4.78
CA VAL A 628 -2.77 -12.82 -5.76
C VAL A 628 -3.78 -11.77 -6.20
N LEU A 629 -3.61 -11.22 -7.39
CA LEU A 629 -4.33 -10.04 -7.87
C LEU A 629 -5.28 -10.30 -9.06
N LYS A 630 -4.98 -11.32 -9.89
CA LYS A 630 -5.85 -11.65 -11.03
C LYS A 630 -7.17 -12.23 -10.54
N PRO A 631 -8.31 -11.80 -11.08
CA PRO A 631 -9.64 -12.22 -10.59
C PRO A 631 -9.85 -13.75 -10.53
N ALA A 632 -9.47 -14.47 -11.58
CA ALA A 632 -9.60 -15.93 -11.63
C ALA A 632 -8.70 -16.62 -10.58
N ASN A 633 -7.48 -16.14 -10.39
CA ASN A 633 -6.55 -16.65 -9.38
C ASN A 633 -7.06 -16.36 -7.96
N SER A 634 -7.62 -15.18 -7.74
CA SER A 634 -8.23 -14.82 -6.46
C SER A 634 -9.41 -15.74 -6.11
N VAL A 635 -10.27 -16.06 -7.08
CA VAL A 635 -11.36 -17.02 -6.90
C VAL A 635 -10.82 -18.41 -6.59
N LEU A 636 -9.83 -18.89 -7.34
CA LEU A 636 -9.19 -20.18 -7.08
C LEU A 636 -8.55 -20.24 -5.68
N TRP A 637 -7.88 -19.15 -5.28
CA TRP A 637 -7.29 -19.03 -3.95
C TRP A 637 -8.35 -19.22 -2.85
N TYR A 638 -9.46 -18.48 -2.90
CA TYR A 638 -10.54 -18.58 -1.91
C TYR A 638 -11.18 -19.97 -1.89
N HIS A 639 -11.47 -20.55 -3.06
CA HIS A 639 -12.03 -21.91 -3.13
C HIS A 639 -11.08 -22.94 -2.54
N THR A 640 -9.79 -22.85 -2.82
CA THR A 640 -8.79 -23.78 -2.30
C THR A 640 -8.63 -23.65 -0.78
N VAL A 641 -8.53 -22.41 -0.27
CA VAL A 641 -8.37 -22.14 1.16
C VAL A 641 -9.61 -22.56 1.94
N LEU A 642 -10.81 -22.13 1.52
CA LEU A 642 -12.06 -22.50 2.20
C LEU A 642 -12.30 -24.00 2.14
N GLY A 643 -12.03 -24.66 0.99
CA GLY A 643 -12.12 -26.12 0.85
C GLY A 643 -11.13 -26.87 1.77
N TRP A 644 -9.94 -26.30 2.01
CA TRP A 644 -8.98 -26.84 2.97
C TRP A 644 -9.50 -26.73 4.40
N LEU A 645 -10.03 -25.58 4.78
CA LEU A 645 -10.63 -25.37 6.10
C LEU A 645 -11.82 -26.32 6.32
N ASP A 646 -12.73 -26.42 5.34
CA ASP A 646 -13.92 -27.27 5.42
C ASP A 646 -13.56 -28.74 5.64
N ALA A 647 -12.53 -29.23 4.96
CA ALA A 647 -12.07 -30.60 5.08
C ALA A 647 -11.53 -30.96 6.48
N HIS A 648 -11.02 -29.96 7.22
CA HIS A 648 -10.41 -30.16 8.55
C HIS A 648 -11.30 -29.73 9.72
N LEU A 649 -12.22 -28.79 9.52
CA LEU A 649 -13.04 -28.20 10.59
C LEU A 649 -14.52 -28.60 10.55
N LYS A 650 -15.07 -29.03 9.39
CA LYS A 650 -16.48 -29.38 9.22
C LYS A 650 -16.65 -30.87 8.94
N LYS A 651 -16.19 -31.70 9.88
CA LYS A 651 -16.36 -33.16 9.83
C LYS A 651 -17.65 -33.60 10.50
#